data_acae241ff6624d4733457d0e6f8866d5
#
_entry.id   acae241ff6624d4733457d0e6f8866d5
#
_cell.length_a   1.000
_cell.length_b   1.000
_cell.length_c   1.000
_cell.angle_alpha   90.00
_cell.angle_beta   90.00
_cell.angle_gamma   90.00
#
_symmetry.space_group_name_H-M   'P 1'
#
loop_
_entity.id
_entity.type
_entity.pdbx_description
1 polymer ?
#
loop_
_entity_poly.entity_id
_entity_poly.type
_entity_poly.pdbx_seq_one_letter_code
_entity_poly.pdbx_strand_id
1 'polypeptide(L)'
;MITNTFIEKTKKKIARAEVVSFDIFDTLLLRPYLSPRDLFLHIEIDQCLEGFAFARREAELSARKKNPDKQEICYDDIYNEIEARFASAKKIELDWEFMVLQPNPEMKILWDYALELNKKVIVISDMYHSYEDLSQLLIKNKFHDFAHLYVSSRYGKTKKKGTLFEQVFHDLQVKPQDIVHIGDNKKGDFRTPAKLGMQAILYKQVTHQFLAINERARRFTEQNVSSLGKSILVAMLAMRWRKQTLQQERAQYWEDIGYAYAAPLAYGYSKWIETTAQQKQLDHLLFVARDGFLLQKAFEHFHCGEIKTSYVYAPRLLNLVYRLDYDKRNIEHVQTIVDFYSQKYADIRELRETQSLIKANDYHQFIQSHKHMFERYAKDMYADYHAYIDTIVDPQQNIGLIDSKTVAFTSQKMLEDVLQRPIQGLYWSTLLPYRTKKYAFDAFIPNNLNTLDPNVFTKNWKFVELLLSSPEFSIQGVSQEGRAIYKADPGTDEYVIKENYTQITKGAEIFYADLKAIFGQTPVYIEGQELVSWVNIFCDHPNSHDIKEMTKIKLAVDASHDRNMPLFSMQTSCLDFFKQPKVTLNALKNIAWRTPLQTLILHILRPIKVKRKPAKQLKISFFPYLKVQYFVWTFSLFKRLSCQLSLGDDKKHSS
;
A
#
# COMPACT_ATOMS: atom_id res chain seq x y z
N MET A 1 22.47 -11.57 -7.09
CA MET A 1 23.23 -12.73 -7.63
C MET A 1 22.52 -13.43 -8.80
N ILE A 2 21.25 -13.79 -8.75
CA ILE A 2 20.55 -14.55 -9.82
C ILE A 2 20.48 -13.76 -11.13
N THR A 3 20.16 -12.47 -11.09
CA THR A 3 20.01 -11.61 -12.27
C THR A 3 21.32 -11.40 -13.03
N ASN A 4 22.42 -11.14 -12.34
CA ASN A 4 23.74 -11.02 -12.97
C ASN A 4 24.13 -12.33 -13.68
N THR A 5 23.77 -13.48 -13.12
CA THR A 5 24.07 -14.79 -13.74
C THR A 5 23.29 -14.99 -15.04
N PHE A 6 22.03 -14.54 -15.14
CA PHE A 6 21.23 -14.63 -16.36
C PHE A 6 21.82 -13.73 -17.46
N ILE A 7 22.06 -12.46 -17.14
CA ILE A 7 22.65 -11.49 -18.09
C ILE A 7 23.99 -12.00 -18.62
N GLU A 8 24.91 -12.41 -17.75
CA GLU A 8 26.24 -12.87 -18.15
C GLU A 8 26.21 -14.15 -19.00
N LYS A 9 25.31 -15.10 -18.67
CA LYS A 9 25.11 -16.29 -19.50
C LYS A 9 24.54 -15.95 -20.87
N THR A 10 23.61 -15.00 -20.92
CA THR A 10 22.97 -14.55 -22.16
C THR A 10 23.95 -13.78 -23.03
N LYS A 11 24.73 -12.86 -22.46
CA LYS A 11 25.83 -12.15 -23.18
C LYS A 11 26.82 -13.11 -23.86
N LYS A 12 27.20 -14.21 -23.20
CA LYS A 12 28.07 -15.22 -23.79
C LYS A 12 27.47 -15.88 -25.04
N LYS A 13 26.15 -16.08 -25.08
CA LYS A 13 25.44 -16.63 -26.24
C LYS A 13 25.31 -15.58 -27.35
N ILE A 14 24.95 -14.34 -26.99
CA ILE A 14 24.88 -13.19 -27.91
C ILE A 14 26.21 -12.99 -28.62
N ALA A 15 27.32 -13.03 -27.89
CA ALA A 15 28.66 -12.85 -28.48
C ALA A 15 29.01 -13.88 -29.58
N ARG A 16 28.49 -15.13 -29.47
CA ARG A 16 28.71 -16.22 -30.41
C ARG A 16 27.75 -16.25 -31.59
N ALA A 17 26.60 -15.62 -31.48
CA ALA A 17 25.58 -15.58 -32.51
C ALA A 17 25.93 -14.55 -33.60
N GLU A 18 25.42 -14.75 -34.80
CA GLU A 18 25.43 -13.77 -35.88
C GLU A 18 24.22 -12.82 -35.76
N VAL A 19 23.07 -13.40 -35.47
CA VAL A 19 21.81 -12.69 -35.35
C VAL A 19 21.26 -12.85 -33.93
N VAL A 20 20.81 -11.75 -33.33
CA VAL A 20 20.15 -11.73 -32.03
C VAL A 20 18.67 -11.36 -32.20
N SER A 21 17.80 -12.22 -31.76
CA SER A 21 16.36 -12.10 -31.91
C SER A 21 15.67 -11.94 -30.55
N PHE A 22 14.74 -11.00 -30.44
CA PHE A 22 13.96 -10.76 -29.23
C PHE A 22 12.46 -10.87 -29.55
N ASP A 23 11.69 -11.39 -28.59
CA ASP A 23 10.25 -11.20 -28.50
C ASP A 23 9.93 -9.82 -27.89
N ILE A 24 8.71 -9.32 -28.07
CA ILE A 24 8.30 -7.98 -27.63
C ILE A 24 7.69 -8.02 -26.22
N PHE A 25 6.47 -8.58 -26.10
CA PHE A 25 5.64 -8.45 -24.91
C PHE A 25 6.14 -9.36 -23.79
N ASP A 26 6.15 -8.81 -22.56
CA ASP A 26 6.69 -9.49 -21.36
C ASP A 26 8.17 -9.92 -21.51
N THR A 27 8.81 -9.51 -22.61
CA THR A 27 10.24 -9.65 -22.91
C THR A 27 10.89 -8.27 -23.02
N LEU A 28 10.86 -7.61 -24.19
CA LEU A 28 11.37 -6.24 -24.36
C LEU A 28 10.54 -5.20 -23.62
N LEU A 29 9.22 -5.38 -23.63
CA LEU A 29 8.26 -4.47 -23.02
C LEU A 29 7.49 -5.15 -21.89
N LEU A 30 7.41 -4.48 -20.76
CA LEU A 30 6.69 -4.92 -19.57
C LEU A 30 5.31 -4.26 -19.50
N ARG A 31 4.29 -5.04 -19.15
CA ARG A 31 2.96 -4.55 -18.81
C ARG A 31 2.86 -4.28 -17.31
N PRO A 32 2.21 -3.16 -16.90
CA PRO A 32 1.93 -2.88 -15.48
C PRO A 32 0.70 -3.65 -14.99
N TYR A 33 0.53 -4.88 -15.46
CA TYR A 33 -0.58 -5.78 -15.14
C TYR A 33 -0.07 -7.20 -14.92
N LEU A 34 -0.79 -7.99 -14.11
CA LEU A 34 -0.53 -9.43 -13.97
C LEU A 34 -1.04 -10.23 -15.17
N SER A 35 -2.06 -9.73 -15.85
CA SER A 35 -2.63 -10.34 -17.05
C SER A 35 -2.76 -9.30 -18.18
N PRO A 36 -2.44 -9.63 -19.42
CA PRO A 36 -2.68 -8.74 -20.56
C PRO A 36 -4.13 -8.28 -20.70
N ARG A 37 -5.08 -9.10 -20.22
CA ARG A 37 -6.52 -8.81 -20.26
C ARG A 37 -6.96 -7.71 -19.31
N ASP A 38 -6.17 -7.41 -18.30
CA ASP A 38 -6.46 -6.35 -17.32
C ASP A 38 -6.39 -4.95 -17.97
N LEU A 39 -5.70 -4.82 -19.11
CA LEU A 39 -5.75 -3.63 -19.96
C LEU A 39 -7.18 -3.32 -20.42
N PHE A 40 -7.90 -4.33 -20.91
CA PHE A 40 -9.27 -4.15 -21.39
C PHE A 40 -10.22 -3.74 -20.26
N LEU A 41 -10.04 -4.33 -19.07
CA LEU A 41 -10.81 -3.95 -17.89
C LEU A 41 -10.50 -2.52 -17.45
N HIS A 42 -9.24 -2.11 -17.55
CA HIS A 42 -8.86 -0.74 -17.20
C HIS A 42 -9.47 0.29 -18.18
N ILE A 43 -9.44 -0.01 -19.48
CA ILE A 43 -10.13 0.80 -20.50
C ILE A 43 -11.63 0.87 -20.25
N GLU A 44 -12.27 -0.27 -19.93
CA GLU A 44 -13.70 -0.33 -19.60
C GLU A 44 -14.08 0.63 -18.48
N ILE A 45 -13.29 0.61 -17.40
CA ILE A 45 -13.50 1.45 -16.20
C ILE A 45 -13.23 2.93 -16.50
N ASP A 46 -12.09 3.24 -17.10
CA ASP A 46 -11.66 4.62 -17.36
C ASP A 46 -12.56 5.33 -18.37
N GLN A 47 -12.97 4.62 -19.43
CA GLN A 47 -13.78 5.17 -20.52
C GLN A 47 -15.28 4.95 -20.33
N CYS A 48 -15.70 4.40 -19.19
CA CYS A 48 -17.11 4.06 -18.89
C CYS A 48 -17.76 3.19 -19.99
N LEU A 49 -17.03 2.22 -20.55
CA LEU A 49 -17.47 1.33 -21.61
C LEU A 49 -17.94 -0.01 -21.05
N GLU A 50 -19.06 -0.04 -20.35
CA GLU A 50 -19.58 -1.24 -19.67
C GLU A 50 -19.67 -2.44 -20.58
N GLY A 51 -18.99 -3.55 -20.20
CA GLY A 51 -18.94 -4.82 -20.91
C GLY A 51 -17.86 -4.90 -22.01
N PHE A 52 -17.06 -3.85 -22.21
CA PHE A 52 -16.01 -3.84 -23.24
C PHE A 52 -14.99 -4.96 -23.08
N ALA A 53 -14.49 -5.18 -21.88
CA ALA A 53 -13.46 -6.22 -21.62
C ALA A 53 -13.95 -7.62 -22.00
N PHE A 54 -15.20 -7.92 -21.77
CA PHE A 54 -15.82 -9.17 -22.19
C PHE A 54 -16.00 -9.21 -23.71
N ALA A 55 -16.64 -8.18 -24.31
CA ALA A 55 -16.91 -8.09 -25.73
C ALA A 55 -15.61 -8.18 -26.56
N ARG A 56 -14.55 -7.51 -26.14
CA ARG A 56 -13.23 -7.52 -26.80
C ARG A 56 -12.60 -8.94 -26.82
N ARG A 57 -12.75 -9.69 -25.74
CA ARG A 57 -12.29 -11.10 -25.68
C ARG A 57 -13.09 -12.01 -26.61
N GLU A 58 -14.41 -11.89 -26.56
CA GLU A 58 -15.30 -12.69 -27.42
C GLU A 58 -15.07 -12.36 -28.89
N ALA A 59 -14.84 -11.09 -29.24
CA ALA A 59 -14.50 -10.66 -30.59
C ALA A 59 -13.20 -11.32 -31.10
N GLU A 60 -12.16 -11.41 -30.28
CA GLU A 60 -10.91 -12.11 -30.64
C GLU A 60 -11.15 -13.60 -30.88
N LEU A 61 -11.94 -14.25 -30.01
CA LEU A 61 -12.27 -15.67 -30.17
C LEU A 61 -13.11 -15.91 -31.44
N SER A 62 -14.08 -15.02 -31.75
CA SER A 62 -14.89 -15.08 -32.96
C SER A 62 -14.04 -14.88 -34.21
N ALA A 63 -13.15 -13.87 -34.21
CA ALA A 63 -12.24 -13.61 -35.33
C ALA A 63 -11.33 -14.80 -35.63
N ARG A 64 -10.76 -15.46 -34.61
CA ARG A 64 -9.97 -16.68 -34.79
C ARG A 64 -10.78 -17.84 -35.31
N LYS A 65 -12.03 -17.99 -34.88
CA LYS A 65 -12.95 -19.06 -35.33
C LYS A 65 -13.38 -18.86 -36.79
N LYS A 66 -13.62 -17.62 -37.20
CA LYS A 66 -14.04 -17.30 -38.58
C LYS A 66 -12.89 -17.32 -39.59
N ASN A 67 -11.63 -17.28 -39.12
CA ASN A 67 -10.43 -17.35 -39.95
C ASN A 67 -9.58 -18.60 -39.65
N PRO A 68 -10.12 -19.83 -39.80
CA PRO A 68 -9.44 -21.07 -39.41
C PRO A 68 -8.14 -21.31 -40.23
N ASP A 69 -8.09 -20.81 -41.44
CA ASP A 69 -6.94 -20.96 -42.35
C ASP A 69 -5.81 -20.00 -42.06
N LYS A 70 -6.08 -18.90 -41.37
CA LYS A 70 -5.06 -17.97 -40.92
C LYS A 70 -4.34 -18.55 -39.70
N GLN A 71 -2.99 -18.49 -39.71
CA GLN A 71 -2.22 -18.85 -38.51
C GLN A 71 -2.30 -17.73 -37.45
N GLU A 72 -2.45 -16.48 -37.87
CA GLU A 72 -2.67 -15.31 -37.03
C GLU A 72 -3.68 -14.37 -37.68
N ILE A 73 -4.52 -13.76 -36.85
CA ILE A 73 -5.48 -12.72 -37.21
C ILE A 73 -4.83 -11.33 -37.09
N CYS A 74 -5.42 -10.33 -37.71
CA CYS A 74 -5.01 -8.94 -37.53
C CYS A 74 -5.97 -8.18 -36.61
N TYR A 75 -5.59 -6.98 -36.27
CA TYR A 75 -6.38 -6.11 -35.36
C TYR A 75 -7.74 -5.78 -35.94
N ASP A 76 -7.82 -5.59 -37.28
CA ASP A 76 -9.08 -5.37 -37.98
C ASP A 76 -10.00 -6.58 -37.92
N ASP A 77 -9.48 -7.79 -38.04
CA ASP A 77 -10.28 -9.03 -37.91
C ASP A 77 -11.01 -9.07 -36.56
N ILE A 78 -10.36 -8.60 -35.49
CA ILE A 78 -10.95 -8.55 -34.14
C ILE A 78 -12.05 -7.50 -34.06
N TYR A 79 -11.77 -6.27 -34.52
CA TYR A 79 -12.71 -5.16 -34.42
C TYR A 79 -13.87 -5.25 -35.40
N ASN A 80 -13.76 -6.07 -36.44
CA ASN A 80 -14.91 -6.42 -37.30
C ASN A 80 -15.91 -7.36 -36.60
N GLU A 81 -15.49 -8.05 -35.54
CA GLU A 81 -16.34 -8.95 -34.76
C GLU A 81 -16.89 -8.32 -33.47
N ILE A 82 -16.38 -7.15 -33.07
CA ILE A 82 -16.83 -6.50 -31.83
C ILE A 82 -18.19 -5.82 -32.05
N GLU A 83 -18.97 -5.72 -30.97
CA GLU A 83 -20.23 -4.96 -31.01
C GLU A 83 -20.01 -3.51 -31.50
N ALA A 84 -20.89 -3.02 -32.37
CA ALA A 84 -20.76 -1.70 -33.00
C ALA A 84 -20.58 -0.55 -32.00
N ARG A 85 -21.18 -0.65 -30.81
CA ARG A 85 -21.04 0.35 -29.72
C ARG A 85 -19.60 0.49 -29.21
N PHE A 86 -18.75 -0.48 -29.44
CA PHE A 86 -17.35 -0.48 -29.04
C PHE A 86 -16.36 -0.23 -30.19
N ALA A 87 -16.83 0.05 -31.39
CA ALA A 87 -15.97 0.25 -32.56
C ALA A 87 -14.93 1.37 -32.36
N SER A 88 -15.30 2.43 -31.67
CA SER A 88 -14.38 3.55 -31.34
C SER A 88 -13.25 3.16 -30.37
N ALA A 89 -13.44 2.09 -29.61
CA ALA A 89 -12.45 1.61 -28.64
C ALA A 89 -11.18 1.05 -29.30
N LYS A 90 -11.17 0.81 -30.63
CA LYS A 90 -9.99 0.34 -31.37
C LYS A 90 -8.80 1.29 -31.19
N LYS A 91 -9.01 2.59 -31.39
CA LYS A 91 -7.96 3.58 -31.21
C LYS A 91 -7.58 3.73 -29.74
N ILE A 92 -8.57 3.71 -28.85
CA ILE A 92 -8.36 3.81 -27.40
C ILE A 92 -7.45 2.65 -26.91
N GLU A 93 -7.73 1.41 -27.32
CA GLU A 93 -6.91 0.25 -26.95
C GLU A 93 -5.45 0.43 -27.40
N LEU A 94 -5.23 0.89 -28.63
CA LEU A 94 -3.90 1.13 -29.14
C LEU A 94 -3.17 2.25 -28.38
N ASP A 95 -3.85 3.37 -28.14
CA ASP A 95 -3.31 4.50 -27.38
C ASP A 95 -2.92 4.06 -25.94
N TRP A 96 -3.73 3.18 -25.33
CA TRP A 96 -3.45 2.61 -24.03
C TRP A 96 -2.23 1.67 -24.02
N GLU A 97 -2.10 0.76 -25.01
CA GLU A 97 -0.89 -0.07 -25.14
C GLU A 97 0.35 0.83 -25.25
N PHE A 98 0.28 1.90 -26.05
CA PHE A 98 1.36 2.88 -26.15
C PHE A 98 1.65 3.57 -24.81
N MET A 99 0.63 3.92 -24.05
CA MET A 99 0.78 4.64 -22.80
C MET A 99 1.45 3.77 -21.73
N VAL A 100 0.92 2.56 -21.50
CA VAL A 100 1.26 1.77 -20.30
C VAL A 100 2.51 0.90 -20.43
N LEU A 101 2.89 0.52 -21.65
CA LEU A 101 4.03 -0.36 -21.85
C LEU A 101 5.35 0.33 -21.50
N GLN A 102 6.17 -0.35 -20.69
CA GLN A 102 7.43 0.16 -20.19
C GLN A 102 8.61 -0.70 -20.70
N PRO A 103 9.78 -0.13 -20.97
CA PRO A 103 10.94 -0.90 -21.37
C PRO A 103 11.41 -1.82 -20.24
N ASN A 104 11.72 -3.05 -20.59
CA ASN A 104 12.37 -3.98 -19.66
C ASN A 104 13.86 -3.62 -19.51
N PRO A 105 14.29 -3.15 -18.33
CA PRO A 105 15.67 -2.69 -18.16
C PRO A 105 16.69 -3.82 -18.29
N GLU A 106 16.33 -5.08 -18.00
CA GLU A 106 17.20 -6.24 -18.16
C GLU A 106 17.42 -6.56 -19.64
N MET A 107 16.36 -6.47 -20.44
CA MET A 107 16.46 -6.67 -21.88
C MET A 107 17.16 -5.51 -22.57
N LYS A 108 17.02 -4.28 -22.06
CA LYS A 108 17.76 -3.13 -22.58
C LYS A 108 19.28 -3.31 -22.47
N ILE A 109 19.76 -3.85 -21.36
CA ILE A 109 21.19 -4.20 -21.21
C ILE A 109 21.65 -5.22 -22.26
N LEU A 110 20.83 -6.22 -22.58
CA LEU A 110 21.16 -7.24 -23.56
C LEU A 110 21.04 -6.72 -25.00
N TRP A 111 20.08 -5.86 -25.26
CA TRP A 111 19.90 -5.16 -26.52
C TRP A 111 21.11 -4.28 -26.85
N ASP A 112 21.47 -3.39 -25.92
CA ASP A 112 22.60 -2.49 -26.09
C ASP A 112 23.91 -3.27 -26.30
N TYR A 113 24.12 -4.34 -25.54
CA TYR A 113 25.27 -5.22 -25.69
C TYR A 113 25.33 -5.90 -27.09
N ALA A 114 24.17 -6.29 -27.63
CA ALA A 114 24.13 -6.86 -29.00
C ALA A 114 24.51 -5.81 -30.04
N LEU A 115 24.06 -4.56 -29.91
CA LEU A 115 24.39 -3.44 -30.78
C LEU A 115 25.89 -3.07 -30.67
N GLU A 116 26.45 -3.01 -29.45
CA GLU A 116 27.89 -2.77 -29.21
C GLU A 116 28.78 -3.78 -29.90
N LEU A 117 28.32 -5.03 -30.01
CA LEU A 117 29.04 -6.08 -30.75
C LEU A 117 28.73 -6.09 -32.26
N ASN A 118 28.02 -5.06 -32.76
CA ASN A 118 27.60 -4.98 -34.17
C ASN A 118 26.81 -6.22 -34.65
N LYS A 119 26.02 -6.86 -33.74
CA LYS A 119 25.16 -7.98 -34.12
C LYS A 119 23.96 -7.49 -34.90
N LYS A 120 23.51 -8.31 -35.86
CA LYS A 120 22.20 -8.05 -36.50
C LYS A 120 21.08 -8.33 -35.50
N VAL A 121 20.47 -7.28 -34.97
CA VAL A 121 19.35 -7.39 -34.04
C VAL A 121 18.04 -7.42 -34.80
N ILE A 122 17.20 -8.41 -34.54
CA ILE A 122 15.86 -8.53 -35.10
C ILE A 122 14.81 -8.73 -33.99
N VAL A 123 13.57 -8.43 -34.30
CA VAL A 123 12.43 -8.63 -33.40
C VAL A 123 11.42 -9.57 -34.04
N ILE A 124 10.89 -10.54 -33.28
CA ILE A 124 9.92 -11.51 -33.79
C ILE A 124 8.76 -11.61 -32.78
N SER A 125 7.55 -11.23 -33.19
CA SER A 125 6.38 -11.20 -32.32
C SER A 125 5.17 -11.92 -32.91
N ASP A 126 4.54 -12.78 -32.11
CA ASP A 126 3.20 -13.33 -32.41
C ASP A 126 2.17 -12.35 -31.83
N MET A 127 1.65 -11.44 -32.70
CA MET A 127 0.72 -10.37 -32.29
C MET A 127 -0.15 -9.90 -33.45
N TYR A 128 -1.37 -9.51 -33.14
CA TYR A 128 -2.36 -9.00 -34.12
C TYR A 128 -2.14 -7.52 -34.48
N HIS A 129 -1.32 -6.75 -33.76
CA HIS A 129 -1.01 -5.36 -34.11
C HIS A 129 -0.24 -5.26 -35.43
N SER A 130 -0.28 -4.06 -36.03
CA SER A 130 0.43 -3.79 -37.28
C SER A 130 1.95 -3.70 -37.05
N TYR A 131 2.70 -3.82 -38.15
CA TYR A 131 4.14 -3.60 -38.15
C TYR A 131 4.47 -2.16 -37.72
N GLU A 132 3.69 -1.21 -38.21
CA GLU A 132 3.85 0.21 -37.97
C GLU A 132 3.65 0.54 -36.49
N ASP A 133 2.60 0.03 -35.85
CA ASP A 133 2.32 0.22 -34.44
C ASP A 133 3.43 -0.35 -33.57
N LEU A 134 3.83 -1.60 -33.81
CA LEU A 134 4.88 -2.26 -33.03
C LEU A 134 6.26 -1.60 -33.22
N SER A 135 6.56 -1.12 -34.45
CA SER A 135 7.81 -0.39 -34.70
C SER A 135 7.86 0.92 -33.91
N GLN A 136 6.78 1.70 -33.94
CA GLN A 136 6.69 2.95 -33.18
C GLN A 136 6.77 2.70 -31.67
N LEU A 137 6.13 1.64 -31.18
CA LEU A 137 6.11 1.24 -29.78
C LEU A 137 7.53 0.88 -29.29
N LEU A 138 8.29 0.13 -30.09
CA LEU A 138 9.68 -0.21 -29.79
C LEU A 138 10.55 1.05 -29.74
N ILE A 139 10.46 1.93 -30.73
CA ILE A 139 11.22 3.19 -30.82
C ILE A 139 10.91 4.09 -29.62
N LYS A 140 9.62 4.27 -29.27
CA LYS A 140 9.18 5.02 -28.07
C LYS A 140 9.87 4.49 -26.79
N ASN A 141 10.02 3.18 -26.69
CA ASN A 141 10.62 2.51 -25.55
C ASN A 141 12.15 2.33 -25.68
N LYS A 142 12.79 3.08 -26.59
CA LYS A 142 14.26 3.11 -26.80
C LYS A 142 14.88 1.79 -27.30
N PHE A 143 14.07 0.96 -27.96
CA PHE A 143 14.52 -0.20 -28.73
C PHE A 143 14.57 0.16 -30.22
N HIS A 144 15.62 0.81 -30.65
CA HIS A 144 15.88 1.26 -32.03
C HIS A 144 17.04 0.46 -32.64
N ASP A 145 17.35 0.71 -33.91
CA ASP A 145 18.45 0.09 -34.62
C ASP A 145 18.34 -1.43 -34.83
N PHE A 146 17.11 -1.95 -34.86
CA PHE A 146 16.85 -3.31 -35.29
C PHE A 146 16.83 -3.40 -36.81
N ALA A 147 17.45 -4.46 -37.36
CA ALA A 147 17.51 -4.67 -38.80
C ALA A 147 16.14 -5.06 -39.39
N HIS A 148 15.35 -5.87 -38.69
CA HIS A 148 14.05 -6.35 -39.11
C HIS A 148 13.09 -6.58 -37.95
N LEU A 149 11.79 -6.35 -38.24
CA LEU A 149 10.69 -6.69 -37.34
C LEU A 149 9.74 -7.67 -38.05
N TYR A 150 9.63 -8.87 -37.52
CA TYR A 150 8.75 -9.93 -38.00
C TYR A 150 7.50 -10.01 -37.11
N VAL A 151 6.33 -9.68 -37.69
CA VAL A 151 5.04 -9.70 -36.98
C VAL A 151 4.15 -10.77 -37.58
N SER A 152 3.63 -11.65 -36.76
CA SER A 152 2.81 -12.79 -37.22
C SER A 152 1.61 -12.38 -38.06
N SER A 153 0.90 -11.29 -37.69
CA SER A 153 -0.23 -10.75 -38.44
C SER A 153 0.12 -10.31 -39.85
N ARG A 154 1.31 -9.74 -40.05
CA ARG A 154 1.79 -9.31 -41.39
C ARG A 154 2.14 -10.46 -42.30
N TYR A 155 2.76 -11.52 -41.77
CA TYR A 155 3.24 -12.67 -42.55
C TYR A 155 2.22 -13.81 -42.64
N GLY A 156 1.13 -13.80 -41.85
CA GLY A 156 0.21 -14.91 -41.73
C GLY A 156 0.89 -16.18 -41.18
N LYS A 157 2.00 -16.04 -40.44
CA LYS A 157 2.86 -17.09 -39.90
C LYS A 157 3.11 -16.87 -38.42
N THR A 158 3.34 -17.94 -37.62
CA THR A 158 3.54 -17.82 -36.18
C THR A 158 4.82 -18.48 -35.70
N LYS A 159 5.39 -17.94 -34.62
CA LYS A 159 6.48 -18.56 -33.84
C LYS A 159 6.04 -19.94 -33.33
N LYS A 160 4.82 -20.04 -32.83
CA LYS A 160 4.26 -21.27 -32.25
C LYS A 160 4.25 -22.44 -33.21
N LYS A 161 3.98 -22.22 -34.51
CA LYS A 161 4.05 -23.23 -35.57
C LYS A 161 5.44 -23.39 -36.18
N GLY A 162 6.35 -22.44 -35.96
CA GLY A 162 7.70 -22.40 -36.50
C GLY A 162 7.82 -21.67 -37.83
N THR A 163 6.72 -21.48 -38.54
CA THR A 163 6.69 -20.92 -39.88
C THR A 163 7.19 -19.47 -39.97
N LEU A 164 7.05 -18.70 -38.87
CA LEU A 164 7.62 -17.35 -38.82
C LEU A 164 9.15 -17.38 -38.70
N PHE A 165 9.72 -18.36 -38.02
CA PHE A 165 11.19 -18.56 -37.97
C PHE A 165 11.74 -19.01 -39.33
N GLU A 166 11.02 -19.91 -40.02
CA GLU A 166 11.40 -20.34 -41.38
C GLU A 166 11.41 -19.13 -42.33
N GLN A 167 10.46 -18.18 -42.19
CA GLN A 167 10.52 -16.93 -42.96
C GLN A 167 11.79 -16.11 -42.66
N VAL A 168 12.16 -16.02 -41.37
CA VAL A 168 13.39 -15.32 -40.94
C VAL A 168 14.63 -15.98 -41.58
N PHE A 169 14.72 -17.32 -41.57
CA PHE A 169 15.86 -18.03 -42.17
C PHE A 169 15.94 -17.77 -43.66
N HIS A 170 14.81 -17.77 -44.36
CA HIS A 170 14.73 -17.48 -45.78
C HIS A 170 15.16 -16.05 -46.08
N ASP A 171 14.62 -15.05 -45.39
CA ASP A 171 14.86 -13.64 -45.72
C ASP A 171 16.28 -13.21 -45.38
N LEU A 172 16.82 -13.70 -44.28
CA LEU A 172 18.18 -13.32 -43.85
C LEU A 172 19.29 -14.22 -44.41
N GLN A 173 18.93 -15.34 -45.05
CA GLN A 173 19.87 -16.35 -45.58
C GLN A 173 20.86 -16.83 -44.49
N VAL A 174 20.38 -17.00 -43.25
CA VAL A 174 21.17 -17.43 -42.08
C VAL A 174 20.79 -18.83 -41.63
N LYS A 175 21.74 -19.56 -41.08
CA LYS A 175 21.46 -20.87 -40.49
C LYS A 175 20.84 -20.72 -39.12
N PRO A 176 19.89 -21.61 -38.74
CA PRO A 176 19.24 -21.54 -37.42
C PRO A 176 20.19 -21.48 -36.22
N GLN A 177 21.31 -22.21 -36.27
CA GLN A 177 22.32 -22.27 -35.21
C GLN A 177 23.06 -20.94 -34.97
N ASP A 178 23.08 -20.06 -35.96
CA ASP A 178 23.73 -18.76 -35.88
C ASP A 178 22.83 -17.68 -35.27
N ILE A 179 21.57 -18.05 -34.93
CA ILE A 179 20.58 -17.17 -34.32
C ILE A 179 20.40 -17.54 -32.84
N VAL A 180 20.46 -16.55 -31.96
CA VAL A 180 19.99 -16.65 -30.60
C VAL A 180 18.64 -15.93 -30.47
N HIS A 181 17.60 -16.62 -29.96
CA HIS A 181 16.27 -16.05 -29.72
C HIS A 181 15.97 -15.99 -28.22
N ILE A 182 15.48 -14.83 -27.76
CA ILE A 182 15.17 -14.54 -26.35
C ILE A 182 13.69 -14.16 -26.26
N GLY A 183 12.90 -14.88 -25.46
CA GLY A 183 11.48 -14.58 -25.22
C GLY A 183 10.91 -15.34 -24.04
N ASP A 184 9.69 -15.00 -23.64
CA ASP A 184 9.05 -15.50 -22.41
C ASP A 184 8.16 -16.71 -22.65
N ASN A 185 7.64 -16.90 -23.86
CA ASN A 185 6.70 -17.96 -24.16
C ASN A 185 7.40 -19.32 -24.30
N LYS A 186 7.10 -20.24 -23.39
CA LYS A 186 7.70 -21.58 -23.34
C LYS A 186 7.57 -22.37 -24.65
N LYS A 187 6.52 -22.18 -25.41
CA LYS A 187 6.28 -22.89 -26.69
C LYS A 187 6.85 -22.09 -27.85
N GLY A 188 6.40 -20.85 -28.03
CA GLY A 188 6.76 -20.00 -29.17
C GLY A 188 8.22 -19.57 -29.17
N ASP A 189 8.79 -19.22 -28.00
CA ASP A 189 10.13 -18.62 -27.94
C ASP A 189 11.23 -19.58 -27.48
N PHE A 190 10.84 -20.74 -26.94
CA PHE A 190 11.84 -21.69 -26.45
C PHE A 190 11.79 -23.04 -27.16
N ARG A 191 10.66 -23.76 -27.07
CA ARG A 191 10.61 -25.14 -27.59
C ARG A 191 10.64 -25.20 -29.11
N THR A 192 9.90 -24.32 -29.79
CA THR A 192 9.80 -24.32 -31.25
C THR A 192 11.11 -23.89 -31.90
N PRO A 193 11.74 -22.73 -31.55
CA PRO A 193 13.03 -22.36 -32.15
C PRO A 193 14.13 -23.36 -31.82
N ALA A 194 14.14 -23.94 -30.60
CA ALA A 194 15.14 -24.98 -30.29
C ALA A 194 15.00 -26.24 -31.17
N LYS A 195 13.75 -26.65 -31.51
CA LYS A 195 13.52 -27.76 -32.45
C LYS A 195 13.97 -27.45 -33.87
N LEU A 196 13.96 -26.17 -34.26
CA LEU A 196 14.42 -25.70 -35.56
C LEU A 196 15.93 -25.50 -35.60
N GLY A 197 16.67 -25.78 -34.49
CA GLY A 197 18.11 -25.68 -34.41
C GLY A 197 18.64 -24.32 -33.95
N MET A 198 17.79 -23.37 -33.54
CA MET A 198 18.20 -22.09 -33.00
C MET A 198 18.69 -22.22 -31.55
N GLN A 199 19.56 -21.27 -31.13
CA GLN A 199 19.85 -21.10 -29.71
C GLN A 199 18.70 -20.35 -29.04
N ALA A 200 17.83 -21.05 -28.31
CA ALA A 200 16.70 -20.47 -27.62
C ALA A 200 17.00 -20.19 -26.14
N ILE A 201 16.57 -19.01 -25.65
CA ILE A 201 16.70 -18.59 -24.25
C ILE A 201 15.31 -18.24 -23.73
N LEU A 202 14.82 -19.03 -22.77
CA LEU A 202 13.55 -18.73 -22.10
C LEU A 202 13.77 -17.66 -21.04
N TYR A 203 13.17 -16.50 -21.26
CA TYR A 203 13.08 -15.45 -20.28
C TYR A 203 11.86 -15.67 -19.36
N LYS A 204 12.06 -15.68 -18.07
CA LYS A 204 10.95 -15.78 -17.13
C LYS A 204 10.40 -14.38 -16.86
N GLN A 205 9.10 -14.17 -17.10
CA GLN A 205 8.45 -12.87 -16.88
C GLN A 205 8.80 -12.28 -15.52
N VAL A 206 8.96 -10.94 -15.45
CA VAL A 206 9.36 -10.22 -14.24
C VAL A 206 8.38 -10.46 -13.10
N THR A 207 7.07 -10.44 -13.39
CA THR A 207 6.01 -10.72 -12.41
C THR A 207 6.12 -12.14 -11.83
N HIS A 208 6.35 -13.13 -12.66
CA HIS A 208 6.54 -14.52 -12.22
C HIS A 208 7.82 -14.70 -11.39
N GLN A 209 8.90 -13.98 -11.73
CA GLN A 209 10.12 -14.01 -10.93
C GLN A 209 9.90 -13.39 -9.56
N PHE A 210 9.23 -12.24 -9.50
CA PHE A 210 8.90 -11.53 -8.27
C PHE A 210 8.01 -12.36 -7.35
N LEU A 211 6.92 -12.93 -7.88
CA LEU A 211 6.00 -13.79 -7.12
C LEU A 211 6.67 -15.06 -6.58
N ALA A 212 7.70 -15.57 -7.27
CA ALA A 212 8.44 -16.75 -6.80
C ALA A 212 9.27 -16.47 -5.52
N ILE A 213 9.71 -15.23 -5.32
CA ILE A 213 10.54 -14.83 -4.18
C ILE A 213 9.80 -14.00 -3.14
N ASN A 214 8.70 -13.35 -3.51
CA ASN A 214 7.91 -12.52 -2.60
C ASN A 214 6.64 -13.27 -2.17
N GLU A 215 6.72 -13.91 -1.00
CA GLU A 215 5.61 -14.69 -0.46
C GLU A 215 4.36 -13.83 -0.20
N ARG A 216 4.51 -12.58 0.22
CA ARG A 216 3.37 -11.69 0.49
C ARG A 216 2.62 -11.34 -0.77
N ALA A 217 3.33 -10.96 -1.83
CA ALA A 217 2.72 -10.66 -3.13
C ALA A 217 2.02 -11.92 -3.69
N ARG A 218 2.63 -13.10 -3.56
CA ARG A 218 2.00 -14.36 -3.97
C ARG A 218 0.71 -14.63 -3.16
N ARG A 219 0.74 -14.51 -1.83
CA ARG A 219 -0.45 -14.67 -0.99
C ARG A 219 -1.56 -13.68 -1.35
N PHE A 220 -1.17 -12.45 -1.68
CA PHE A 220 -2.11 -11.42 -2.10
C PHE A 220 -2.79 -11.77 -3.41
N THR A 221 -2.05 -12.29 -4.39
CA THR A 221 -2.62 -12.70 -5.68
C THR A 221 -3.45 -13.98 -5.60
N GLU A 222 -3.16 -14.89 -4.66
CA GLU A 222 -3.90 -16.13 -4.44
C GLU A 222 -5.25 -15.94 -3.73
N GLN A 223 -5.51 -14.75 -3.16
CA GLN A 223 -6.83 -14.46 -2.57
C GLN A 223 -7.92 -14.34 -3.63
N ASN A 224 -9.09 -14.88 -3.31
CA ASN A 224 -10.18 -15.25 -4.23
C ASN A 224 -10.78 -14.17 -5.14
N VAL A 225 -10.35 -12.91 -5.05
CA VAL A 225 -10.84 -11.84 -5.92
C VAL A 225 -9.67 -11.35 -6.77
N SER A 226 -9.75 -11.60 -8.07
CA SER A 226 -8.89 -10.91 -9.05
C SER A 226 -9.46 -9.53 -9.29
N SER A 227 -8.68 -8.49 -9.06
CA SER A 227 -9.07 -7.12 -9.34
C SER A 227 -7.98 -6.39 -10.12
N LEU A 228 -8.39 -5.33 -10.78
CA LEU A 228 -7.48 -4.46 -11.52
C LEU A 228 -6.45 -3.80 -10.59
N GLY A 229 -6.88 -3.26 -9.44
CA GLY A 229 -6.00 -2.61 -8.48
C GLY A 229 -4.92 -3.55 -7.94
N LYS A 230 -5.31 -4.79 -7.60
CA LYS A 230 -4.37 -5.84 -7.18
C LYS A 230 -3.36 -6.18 -8.29
N SER A 231 -3.84 -6.32 -9.52
CA SER A 231 -3.00 -6.62 -10.68
C SER A 231 -1.94 -5.55 -10.90
N ILE A 232 -2.35 -4.27 -10.91
CA ILE A 232 -1.46 -3.13 -11.10
C ILE A 232 -0.46 -3.02 -9.95
N LEU A 233 -0.91 -3.07 -8.71
CA LEU A 233 -0.04 -2.95 -7.54
C LEU A 233 1.08 -3.99 -7.57
N VAL A 234 0.76 -5.26 -7.80
CA VAL A 234 1.76 -6.32 -7.80
C VAL A 234 2.70 -6.22 -9.01
N ALA A 235 2.21 -5.82 -10.17
CA ALA A 235 3.05 -5.60 -11.35
C ALA A 235 4.03 -4.44 -11.14
N MET A 236 3.58 -3.31 -10.58
CA MET A 236 4.44 -2.18 -10.23
C MET A 236 5.53 -2.58 -9.22
N LEU A 237 5.18 -3.33 -8.18
CA LEU A 237 6.16 -3.86 -7.22
C LEU A 237 7.18 -4.76 -7.89
N ALA A 238 6.77 -5.59 -8.85
CA ALA A 238 7.67 -6.45 -9.61
C ALA A 238 8.63 -5.64 -10.51
N MET A 239 8.13 -4.58 -11.16
CA MET A 239 8.94 -3.69 -11.99
C MET A 239 9.95 -2.90 -11.13
N ARG A 240 9.53 -2.36 -9.97
CA ARG A 240 10.41 -1.68 -9.01
C ARG A 240 11.50 -2.63 -8.50
N TRP A 241 11.13 -3.84 -8.08
CA TRP A 241 12.07 -4.87 -7.64
C TRP A 241 13.11 -5.18 -8.72
N ARG A 242 12.69 -5.31 -10.00
CA ARG A 242 13.61 -5.57 -11.11
C ARG A 242 14.61 -4.44 -11.29
N LYS A 243 14.15 -3.19 -11.29
CA LYS A 243 14.98 -2.00 -11.40
C LYS A 243 16.04 -1.95 -10.29
N GLN A 244 15.61 -2.08 -9.03
CA GLN A 244 16.53 -2.08 -7.87
C GLN A 244 17.56 -3.21 -7.94
N THR A 245 17.13 -4.42 -8.35
CA THR A 245 18.04 -5.57 -8.45
C THR A 245 19.13 -5.36 -9.51
N LEU A 246 18.83 -4.69 -10.61
CA LEU A 246 19.79 -4.39 -11.68
C LEU A 246 20.77 -3.28 -11.29
N GLN A 247 20.28 -2.25 -10.63
CA GLN A 247 21.09 -1.11 -10.18
C GLN A 247 21.97 -1.45 -8.98
N GLN A 248 21.83 -2.64 -8.39
CA GLN A 248 22.46 -3.04 -7.13
C GLN A 248 22.23 -2.03 -6.01
N GLU A 249 21.13 -1.29 -6.10
CA GLU A 249 20.75 -0.35 -5.06
C GLU A 249 20.55 -1.09 -3.76
N ARG A 250 21.18 -0.58 -2.71
CA ARG A 250 20.92 -1.05 -1.36
C ARG A 250 19.51 -0.59 -0.99
N ALA A 251 18.56 -1.51 -1.03
CA ALA A 251 17.19 -1.23 -0.63
C ALA A 251 17.19 -0.62 0.77
N GLN A 252 16.64 0.57 0.90
CA GLN A 252 16.41 1.17 2.21
C GLN A 252 15.06 0.67 2.71
N TYR A 253 15.05 -0.02 3.83
CA TYR A 253 13.87 -0.72 4.34
C TYR A 253 12.64 0.19 4.42
N TRP A 254 12.78 1.38 4.99
CA TRP A 254 11.65 2.31 5.18
C TRP A 254 11.20 2.98 3.88
N GLU A 255 12.10 3.17 2.91
CA GLU A 255 11.76 3.62 1.55
C GLU A 255 10.93 2.54 0.84
N ASP A 256 11.33 1.27 0.94
CA ASP A 256 10.57 0.15 0.36
C ASP A 256 9.21 -0.03 1.03
N ILE A 257 9.10 0.15 2.35
CA ILE A 257 7.81 0.20 3.07
C ILE A 257 6.93 1.35 2.57
N GLY A 258 7.53 2.52 2.36
CA GLY A 258 6.86 3.69 1.78
C GLY A 258 6.27 3.40 0.41
N TYR A 259 7.08 2.83 -0.49
CA TYR A 259 6.67 2.47 -1.85
C TYR A 259 5.58 1.39 -1.86
N ALA A 260 5.80 0.30 -1.10
CA ALA A 260 4.95 -0.89 -1.20
C ALA A 260 3.64 -0.81 -0.41
N TYR A 261 3.60 -0.03 0.67
CA TYR A 261 2.45 -0.01 1.59
C TYR A 261 1.89 1.39 1.82
N ALA A 262 2.70 2.37 2.21
CA ALA A 262 2.19 3.70 2.55
C ALA A 262 1.60 4.43 1.33
N ALA A 263 2.30 4.39 0.21
CA ALA A 263 1.87 5.06 -1.02
C ALA A 263 0.57 4.49 -1.60
N PRO A 264 0.41 3.17 -1.78
CA PRO A 264 -0.87 2.61 -2.24
C PRO A 264 -2.04 2.92 -1.30
N LEU A 265 -1.81 2.90 0.03
CA LEU A 265 -2.80 3.29 1.03
C LEU A 265 -3.24 4.75 0.85
N ALA A 266 -2.27 5.67 0.82
CA ALA A 266 -2.55 7.09 0.68
C ALA A 266 -3.19 7.41 -0.67
N TYR A 267 -2.73 6.80 -1.75
CA TYR A 267 -3.28 6.97 -3.09
C TYR A 267 -4.74 6.51 -3.19
N GLY A 268 -5.03 5.26 -2.79
CA GLY A 268 -6.40 4.72 -2.86
C GLY A 268 -7.37 5.51 -2.00
N TYR A 269 -6.94 5.93 -0.81
CA TYR A 269 -7.75 6.78 0.06
C TYR A 269 -7.93 8.19 -0.52
N SER A 270 -6.89 8.79 -1.13
CA SER A 270 -7.00 10.11 -1.75
C SER A 270 -7.97 10.11 -2.95
N LYS A 271 -8.02 9.04 -3.73
CA LYS A 271 -9.00 8.90 -4.83
C LYS A 271 -10.44 8.78 -4.32
N TRP A 272 -10.65 8.09 -3.22
CA TRP A 272 -11.96 8.06 -2.57
C TRP A 272 -12.34 9.43 -1.99
N ILE A 273 -11.39 10.15 -1.38
CA ILE A 273 -11.60 11.52 -0.89
C ILE A 273 -12.04 12.43 -2.06
N GLU A 274 -11.36 12.37 -3.19
CA GLU A 274 -11.68 13.15 -4.39
C GLU A 274 -13.12 12.90 -4.86
N THR A 275 -13.50 11.63 -5.03
CA THR A 275 -14.85 11.26 -5.44
C THR A 275 -15.91 11.73 -4.44
N THR A 276 -15.65 11.53 -3.14
CA THR A 276 -16.58 11.90 -2.08
C THR A 276 -16.71 13.43 -1.96
N ALA A 277 -15.60 14.15 -2.08
CA ALA A 277 -15.60 15.62 -2.05
C ALA A 277 -16.43 16.21 -3.19
N GLN A 278 -16.29 15.67 -4.40
CA GLN A 278 -17.11 16.07 -5.55
C GLN A 278 -18.59 15.78 -5.33
N GLN A 279 -18.94 14.58 -4.84
CA GLN A 279 -20.33 14.20 -4.53
C GLN A 279 -20.97 15.07 -3.45
N LYS A 280 -20.20 15.52 -2.47
CA LYS A 280 -20.63 16.37 -1.36
C LYS A 280 -20.46 17.86 -1.64
N GLN A 281 -19.96 18.24 -2.83
CA GLN A 281 -19.70 19.63 -3.20
C GLN A 281 -18.83 20.36 -2.17
N LEU A 282 -17.72 19.70 -1.75
CA LEU A 282 -16.77 20.30 -0.82
C LEU A 282 -15.80 21.21 -1.57
N ASP A 283 -15.64 22.44 -1.08
CA ASP A 283 -14.79 23.46 -1.67
C ASP A 283 -13.37 23.44 -1.13
N HIS A 284 -13.22 23.02 0.13
CA HIS A 284 -11.94 23.06 0.85
C HIS A 284 -11.76 21.82 1.72
N LEU A 285 -10.64 21.13 1.53
CA LEU A 285 -10.25 19.94 2.28
C LEU A 285 -9.16 20.28 3.29
N LEU A 286 -9.44 20.02 4.56
CA LEU A 286 -8.52 20.22 5.67
C LEU A 286 -7.89 18.88 6.06
N PHE A 287 -6.63 18.69 5.76
CA PHE A 287 -5.86 17.49 6.10
C PHE A 287 -5.27 17.65 7.51
N VAL A 288 -5.74 16.84 8.45
CA VAL A 288 -5.27 16.90 9.85
C VAL A 288 -3.79 16.53 9.93
N ALA A 289 -3.02 17.34 10.61
CA ALA A 289 -1.58 17.18 10.74
C ALA A 289 -1.18 15.78 11.24
N ARG A 290 -0.07 15.28 10.76
CA ARG A 290 0.46 13.93 10.85
C ARG A 290 -0.31 12.96 9.96
N ASP A 291 -1.47 12.51 10.34
CA ASP A 291 -2.25 11.49 9.63
C ASP A 291 -2.69 11.95 8.21
N GLY A 292 -2.90 13.25 8.02
CA GLY A 292 -3.24 13.86 6.73
C GLY A 292 -2.06 14.19 5.82
N PHE A 293 -0.82 14.15 6.32
CA PHE A 293 0.36 14.60 5.56
C PHE A 293 0.56 13.86 4.24
N LEU A 294 0.67 12.54 4.30
CA LEU A 294 0.88 11.72 3.11
C LEU A 294 -0.36 11.69 2.20
N LEU A 295 -1.55 11.82 2.80
CA LEU A 295 -2.83 11.90 2.09
C LEU A 295 -2.94 13.18 1.26
N GLN A 296 -2.54 14.33 1.84
CA GLN A 296 -2.50 15.61 1.13
C GLN A 296 -1.53 15.54 -0.05
N LYS A 297 -0.32 15.03 0.17
CA LYS A 297 0.66 14.84 -0.90
C LYS A 297 0.12 13.97 -2.05
N ALA A 298 -0.54 12.85 -1.73
CA ALA A 298 -1.17 12.00 -2.72
C ALA A 298 -2.30 12.73 -3.47
N PHE A 299 -3.16 13.43 -2.73
CA PHE A 299 -4.27 14.20 -3.32
C PHE A 299 -3.75 15.27 -4.28
N GLU A 300 -2.83 16.12 -3.85
CA GLU A 300 -2.26 17.21 -4.66
C GLU A 300 -1.48 16.70 -5.89
N HIS A 301 -0.89 15.51 -5.79
CA HIS A 301 -0.17 14.92 -6.92
C HIS A 301 -1.08 14.44 -8.05
N PHE A 302 -2.29 13.97 -7.74
CA PHE A 302 -3.20 13.31 -8.68
C PHE A 302 -4.53 14.04 -8.91
N HIS A 303 -4.85 15.04 -8.09
CA HIS A 303 -6.09 15.81 -8.27
C HIS A 303 -5.91 16.86 -9.37
N CYS A 304 -6.89 16.95 -10.27
CA CYS A 304 -6.92 17.89 -11.38
C CYS A 304 -8.15 18.82 -11.31
N GLY A 305 -8.46 19.37 -10.14
CA GLY A 305 -9.63 20.20 -9.92
C GLY A 305 -9.34 21.46 -9.11
N GLU A 306 -10.38 22.22 -8.78
CA GLU A 306 -10.30 23.49 -8.04
C GLU A 306 -10.49 23.34 -6.52
N ILE A 307 -10.57 22.09 -6.01
CA ILE A 307 -10.76 21.86 -4.57
C ILE A 307 -9.50 22.35 -3.83
N LYS A 308 -9.69 23.36 -2.97
CA LYS A 308 -8.61 23.88 -2.12
C LYS A 308 -8.19 22.85 -1.10
N THR A 309 -6.90 22.75 -0.81
CA THR A 309 -6.35 21.90 0.27
C THR A 309 -5.60 22.74 1.28
N SER A 310 -5.66 22.35 2.55
CA SER A 310 -4.83 22.92 3.60
C SER A 310 -4.45 21.87 4.62
N TYR A 311 -3.20 21.95 5.09
CA TYR A 311 -2.72 21.14 6.20
C TYR A 311 -3.06 21.82 7.51
N VAL A 312 -3.82 21.18 8.40
CA VAL A 312 -4.35 21.81 9.60
C VAL A 312 -3.86 21.13 10.88
N TYR A 313 -3.35 21.91 11.78
CA TYR A 313 -2.98 21.44 13.12
C TYR A 313 -4.20 21.36 14.02
N ALA A 314 -4.48 20.15 14.54
CA ALA A 314 -5.55 19.89 15.50
C ALA A 314 -5.06 18.97 16.64
N PRO A 315 -4.04 19.41 17.42
CA PRO A 315 -3.41 18.56 18.42
C PRO A 315 -4.40 18.21 19.56
N ARG A 316 -4.48 16.92 19.88
CA ARG A 316 -5.36 16.41 20.97
C ARG A 316 -5.08 17.08 22.31
N LEU A 317 -3.81 17.40 22.59
CA LEU A 317 -3.43 18.10 23.79
C LEU A 317 -4.08 19.49 23.87
N LEU A 318 -4.08 20.25 22.77
CA LEU A 318 -4.70 21.58 22.72
C LEU A 318 -6.20 21.49 23.00
N ASN A 319 -6.90 20.53 22.38
CA ASN A 319 -8.33 20.31 22.67
C ASN A 319 -8.60 20.00 24.15
N LEU A 320 -7.70 19.25 24.79
CA LEU A 320 -7.83 18.91 26.21
C LEU A 320 -7.62 20.14 27.10
N VAL A 321 -6.60 20.96 26.82
CA VAL A 321 -6.19 22.06 27.69
C VAL A 321 -7.03 23.32 27.53
N TYR A 322 -7.42 23.75 26.33
CA TYR A 322 -8.23 24.97 26.17
C TYR A 322 -9.70 24.78 26.58
N ARG A 323 -10.22 23.56 26.52
CA ARG A 323 -11.57 23.22 26.93
C ARG A 323 -11.67 22.92 28.43
N LEU A 324 -10.54 22.65 29.06
CA LEU A 324 -10.48 22.06 30.40
C LEU A 324 -11.37 20.80 30.46
N ASP A 325 -11.40 20.01 29.37
CA ASP A 325 -12.30 18.86 29.21
C ASP A 325 -11.69 17.64 29.90
N TYR A 326 -11.97 17.50 31.17
CA TYR A 326 -11.50 16.38 31.97
C TYR A 326 -12.65 15.70 32.75
N ASP A 327 -12.59 14.39 32.85
CA ASP A 327 -13.42 13.62 33.76
C ASP A 327 -12.64 13.33 35.03
N LYS A 328 -13.23 13.58 36.19
CA LYS A 328 -12.66 13.25 37.52
C LYS A 328 -12.14 11.82 37.61
N ARG A 329 -12.69 10.89 36.83
CA ARG A 329 -12.29 9.49 36.78
C ARG A 329 -11.07 9.25 35.94
N ASN A 330 -10.65 10.20 35.11
CA ASN A 330 -9.48 10.11 34.25
C ASN A 330 -8.33 10.97 34.79
N ILE A 331 -7.68 10.46 35.81
CA ILE A 331 -6.56 11.14 36.52
C ILE A 331 -5.44 11.52 35.53
N GLU A 332 -5.19 10.73 34.52
CA GLU A 332 -4.13 10.99 33.53
C GLU A 332 -4.41 12.26 32.72
N HIS A 333 -5.67 12.50 32.32
CA HIS A 333 -6.03 13.76 31.63
C HIS A 333 -5.90 14.98 32.54
N VAL A 334 -6.32 14.86 33.79
CA VAL A 334 -6.20 15.95 34.76
C VAL A 334 -4.73 16.31 35.01
N GLN A 335 -3.90 15.28 35.21
CA GLN A 335 -2.47 15.46 35.36
C GLN A 335 -1.85 16.11 34.12
N THR A 336 -2.18 15.65 32.91
CA THR A 336 -1.69 16.22 31.65
C THR A 336 -2.01 17.71 31.53
N ILE A 337 -3.22 18.15 31.93
CA ILE A 337 -3.60 19.57 31.95
C ILE A 337 -2.69 20.35 32.89
N VAL A 338 -2.52 19.89 34.13
CA VAL A 338 -1.68 20.60 35.12
C VAL A 338 -0.22 20.63 34.69
N ASP A 339 0.30 19.53 34.17
CA ASP A 339 1.67 19.45 33.66
C ASP A 339 1.91 20.43 32.51
N PHE A 340 0.99 20.50 31.55
CA PHE A 340 1.08 21.42 30.41
C PHE A 340 1.08 22.89 30.86
N TYR A 341 0.13 23.28 31.72
CA TYR A 341 0.02 24.65 32.20
C TYR A 341 1.21 25.03 33.07
N SER A 342 1.72 24.13 33.90
CA SER A 342 2.92 24.36 34.72
C SER A 342 4.21 24.55 33.88
N GLN A 343 4.31 23.86 32.74
CA GLN A 343 5.41 24.07 31.81
C GLN A 343 5.34 25.41 31.11
N LYS A 344 4.14 25.83 30.72
CA LYS A 344 3.92 27.04 29.94
C LYS A 344 3.89 28.32 30.78
N TYR A 345 3.29 28.30 31.97
CA TYR A 345 3.02 29.48 32.80
C TYR A 345 3.76 29.41 34.14
N ALA A 346 4.56 30.47 34.45
CA ALA A 346 5.41 30.51 35.64
C ALA A 346 4.59 30.51 36.94
N ASP A 347 3.49 31.28 37.00
CA ASP A 347 2.58 31.36 38.14
C ASP A 347 1.93 30.01 38.50
N ILE A 348 1.51 29.23 37.51
CA ILE A 348 0.99 27.86 37.73
C ILE A 348 2.10 26.94 38.22
N ARG A 349 3.33 27.12 37.70
CA ARG A 349 4.51 26.34 38.12
C ARG A 349 4.84 26.56 39.58
N GLU A 350 4.89 27.81 39.99
CA GLU A 350 5.16 28.22 41.38
C GLU A 350 4.11 27.65 42.35
N LEU A 351 2.84 27.80 41.99
CA LEU A 351 1.75 27.22 42.76
C LEU A 351 1.85 25.69 42.89
N ARG A 352 2.21 25.00 41.81
CA ARG A 352 2.41 23.55 41.81
C ARG A 352 3.53 23.12 42.77
N GLU A 353 4.63 23.85 42.80
CA GLU A 353 5.78 23.53 43.65
C GLU A 353 5.48 23.74 45.14
N THR A 354 4.64 24.69 45.48
CA THR A 354 4.34 25.05 46.83
C THR A 354 3.13 24.32 47.46
N GLN A 355 2.18 23.84 46.66
CA GLN A 355 0.92 23.31 47.14
C GLN A 355 0.98 21.83 47.56
N SER A 356 0.43 21.53 48.76
CA SER A 356 0.35 20.19 49.31
C SER A 356 -0.56 19.23 48.54
N LEU A 357 -1.55 19.77 47.84
CA LEU A 357 -2.53 18.97 47.05
C LEU A 357 -1.84 18.23 45.91
N ILE A 358 -0.86 18.83 45.25
CA ILE A 358 -0.12 18.17 44.21
C ILE A 358 0.82 17.08 44.77
N LYS A 359 1.35 17.28 45.96
CA LYS A 359 2.13 16.25 46.67
C LYS A 359 1.26 15.04 47.05
N ALA A 360 -0.03 15.26 47.27
CA ALA A 360 -1.02 14.18 47.45
C ALA A 360 -1.58 13.61 46.13
N ASN A 361 -1.10 14.04 44.95
CA ASN A 361 -1.62 13.68 43.62
C ASN A 361 -3.10 14.07 43.40
N ASP A 362 -3.59 15.09 44.09
CA ASP A 362 -4.96 15.63 43.88
C ASP A 362 -4.97 16.75 42.83
N TYR A 363 -4.63 16.41 41.59
CA TYR A 363 -4.61 17.32 40.45
C TYR A 363 -5.98 17.95 40.17
N HIS A 364 -7.07 17.23 40.43
CA HIS A 364 -8.42 17.74 40.21
C HIS A 364 -8.73 18.88 41.17
N GLN A 365 -8.47 18.72 42.48
CA GLN A 365 -8.69 19.74 43.49
C GLN A 365 -7.76 20.95 43.22
N PHE A 366 -6.56 20.73 42.75
CA PHE A 366 -5.65 21.80 42.36
C PHE A 366 -6.25 22.71 41.26
N ILE A 367 -6.80 22.12 40.17
CA ILE A 367 -7.46 22.89 39.10
C ILE A 367 -8.67 23.65 39.68
N GLN A 368 -9.48 23.02 40.51
CA GLN A 368 -10.65 23.66 41.09
C GLN A 368 -10.30 24.85 41.99
N SER A 369 -9.24 24.73 42.79
CA SER A 369 -8.80 25.80 43.68
C SER A 369 -8.22 27.02 42.94
N HIS A 370 -7.72 26.81 41.69
CA HIS A 370 -7.14 27.85 40.84
C HIS A 370 -7.91 28.04 39.52
N LYS A 371 -9.19 27.70 39.53
CA LYS A 371 -10.04 27.62 38.34
C LYS A 371 -9.97 28.87 37.46
N HIS A 372 -10.00 30.07 38.04
CA HIS A 372 -9.97 31.33 37.32
C HIS A 372 -8.69 31.53 36.50
N MET A 373 -7.53 31.00 36.98
CA MET A 373 -6.27 31.08 36.24
C MET A 373 -6.29 30.15 35.05
N PHE A 374 -6.71 28.89 35.25
CA PHE A 374 -6.82 27.91 34.17
C PHE A 374 -7.81 28.37 33.09
N GLU A 375 -8.97 28.92 33.49
CA GLU A 375 -9.97 29.43 32.54
C GLU A 375 -9.48 30.64 31.74
N ARG A 376 -8.73 31.55 32.38
CA ARG A 376 -8.14 32.68 31.66
C ARG A 376 -7.17 32.20 30.58
N TYR A 377 -6.20 31.36 30.93
CA TYR A 377 -5.23 30.83 29.99
C TYR A 377 -5.87 29.94 28.92
N ALA A 378 -6.87 29.14 29.29
CA ALA A 378 -7.65 28.35 28.34
C ALA A 378 -8.35 29.23 27.30
N LYS A 379 -8.93 30.36 27.73
CA LYS A 379 -9.56 31.34 26.84
C LYS A 379 -8.58 31.98 25.88
N ASP A 380 -7.40 32.38 26.35
CA ASP A 380 -6.36 32.96 25.51
C ASP A 380 -5.90 31.95 24.45
N MET A 381 -5.64 30.70 24.84
CA MET A 381 -5.25 29.63 23.92
C MET A 381 -6.35 29.30 22.91
N TYR A 382 -7.61 29.37 23.30
CA TYR A 382 -8.72 29.17 22.39
C TYR A 382 -8.82 30.32 21.36
N ALA A 383 -8.61 31.57 21.80
CA ALA A 383 -8.57 32.72 20.90
C ALA A 383 -7.42 32.65 19.89
N ASP A 384 -6.23 32.23 20.33
CA ASP A 384 -5.10 31.99 19.44
C ASP A 384 -5.41 30.92 18.37
N TYR A 385 -6.04 29.84 18.80
CA TYR A 385 -6.42 28.77 17.87
C TYR A 385 -7.54 29.19 16.90
N HIS A 386 -8.48 29.99 17.36
CA HIS A 386 -9.53 30.57 16.51
C HIS A 386 -8.91 31.46 15.43
N ALA A 387 -8.03 32.40 15.84
CA ALA A 387 -7.31 33.26 14.91
C ALA A 387 -6.52 32.46 13.86
N TYR A 388 -5.87 31.36 14.27
CA TYR A 388 -5.19 30.48 13.36
C TYR A 388 -6.15 29.86 12.32
N ILE A 389 -7.29 29.33 12.73
CA ILE A 389 -8.26 28.71 11.81
C ILE A 389 -8.86 29.74 10.87
N ASP A 390 -9.11 30.98 11.32
CA ASP A 390 -9.59 32.07 10.49
C ASP A 390 -8.60 32.46 9.34
N THR A 391 -7.32 32.20 9.52
CA THR A 391 -6.33 32.39 8.43
C THR A 391 -6.43 31.34 7.33
N ILE A 392 -7.05 30.19 7.59
CA ILE A 392 -7.09 29.04 6.70
C ILE A 392 -8.45 28.93 6.00
N VAL A 393 -9.52 29.08 6.78
CA VAL A 393 -10.88 28.72 6.39
C VAL A 393 -11.69 29.96 6.03
N ASP A 394 -12.26 29.97 4.82
CA ASP A 394 -13.31 30.93 4.45
C ASP A 394 -14.66 30.46 5.04
N PRO A 395 -15.38 31.33 5.80
CA PRO A 395 -16.65 30.97 6.42
C PRO A 395 -17.72 30.48 5.44
N GLN A 396 -17.65 30.83 4.16
CA GLN A 396 -18.65 30.45 3.15
C GLN A 396 -18.37 29.10 2.47
N GLN A 397 -17.13 28.56 2.60
CA GLN A 397 -16.77 27.32 1.95
C GLN A 397 -17.35 26.08 2.65
N ASN A 398 -17.74 25.08 1.86
CA ASN A 398 -18.07 23.75 2.35
C ASN A 398 -16.80 22.98 2.69
N ILE A 399 -16.62 22.64 3.97
CA ILE A 399 -15.39 22.07 4.51
C ILE A 399 -15.46 20.56 4.60
N GLY A 400 -14.45 19.89 4.08
CA GLY A 400 -14.13 18.48 4.36
C GLY A 400 -12.94 18.35 5.30
N LEU A 401 -13.07 17.59 6.38
CA LEU A 401 -11.98 17.25 7.29
C LEU A 401 -11.47 15.84 7.03
N ILE A 402 -10.20 15.71 6.70
CA ILE A 402 -9.57 14.43 6.41
C ILE A 402 -8.72 14.00 7.61
N ASP A 403 -9.01 12.81 8.16
CA ASP A 403 -8.28 12.20 9.25
C ASP A 403 -8.24 10.67 9.04
N SER A 404 -7.23 9.97 9.57
CA SER A 404 -7.10 8.53 9.36
C SER A 404 -8.16 7.73 10.11
N LYS A 405 -8.33 7.99 11.39
CA LYS A 405 -9.21 7.23 12.25
C LYS A 405 -9.78 8.08 13.36
N THR A 406 -11.08 7.91 13.62
CA THR A 406 -11.68 8.55 14.79
C THR A 406 -12.47 7.57 15.66
N VAL A 407 -12.42 7.80 16.96
CA VAL A 407 -13.26 7.16 17.97
C VAL A 407 -14.19 8.20 18.60
N ALA A 408 -13.67 9.40 18.84
CA ALA A 408 -14.33 10.47 19.58
C ALA A 408 -14.55 11.73 18.72
N PHE A 409 -14.20 11.71 17.45
CA PHE A 409 -14.29 12.86 16.53
C PHE A 409 -13.59 14.11 17.08
N THR A 410 -12.44 13.95 17.74
CA THR A 410 -11.80 15.03 18.49
C THR A 410 -11.40 16.20 17.57
N SER A 411 -10.76 15.93 16.43
CA SER A 411 -10.35 16.96 15.46
C SER A 411 -11.56 17.65 14.86
N GLN A 412 -12.61 16.89 14.48
CA GLN A 412 -13.84 17.45 13.91
C GLN A 412 -14.59 18.32 14.94
N LYS A 413 -14.76 17.81 16.16
CA LYS A 413 -15.36 18.55 17.26
C LYS A 413 -14.63 19.87 17.54
N MET A 414 -13.30 19.84 17.53
CA MET A 414 -12.47 21.01 17.78
C MET A 414 -12.67 22.09 16.70
N LEU A 415 -12.72 21.69 15.43
CA LEU A 415 -12.96 22.61 14.32
C LEU A 415 -14.38 23.11 14.26
N GLU A 416 -15.41 22.26 14.48
CA GLU A 416 -16.81 22.67 14.53
C GLU A 416 -17.08 23.67 15.66
N ASP A 417 -16.38 23.52 16.80
CA ASP A 417 -16.50 24.49 17.90
C ASP A 417 -15.92 25.85 17.54
N VAL A 418 -14.81 25.89 16.82
CA VAL A 418 -14.19 27.16 16.36
C VAL A 418 -15.03 27.78 15.24
N LEU A 419 -15.45 26.99 14.26
CA LEU A 419 -16.21 27.47 13.10
C LEU A 419 -17.68 27.74 13.40
N GLN A 420 -18.19 27.34 14.58
CA GLN A 420 -19.59 27.45 15.01
C GLN A 420 -20.59 26.87 13.99
N ARG A 421 -20.15 25.85 13.22
CA ARG A 421 -20.97 25.15 12.24
C ARG A 421 -20.49 23.71 12.05
N PRO A 422 -21.37 22.79 11.57
CA PRO A 422 -20.93 21.45 11.22
C PRO A 422 -20.02 21.45 9.99
N ILE A 423 -19.10 20.48 9.92
CA ILE A 423 -18.27 20.18 8.78
C ILE A 423 -18.36 18.70 8.40
N GLN A 424 -18.00 18.34 7.17
CA GLN A 424 -18.03 16.96 6.71
C GLN A 424 -16.72 16.24 7.06
N GLY A 425 -16.80 15.21 7.91
CA GLY A 425 -15.65 14.34 8.18
C GLY A 425 -15.45 13.30 7.06
N LEU A 426 -14.22 13.11 6.61
CA LEU A 426 -13.82 12.06 5.69
C LEU A 426 -12.75 11.21 6.39
N TYR A 427 -13.13 10.02 6.83
CA TYR A 427 -12.29 9.15 7.63
C TYR A 427 -11.93 7.87 6.87
N TRP A 428 -10.74 7.35 7.12
CA TRP A 428 -10.44 5.98 6.68
C TRP A 428 -11.43 4.99 7.33
N SER A 429 -11.60 5.08 8.63
CA SER A 429 -12.56 4.24 9.37
C SER A 429 -12.98 4.89 10.69
N THR A 430 -14.16 4.52 11.21
CA THR A 430 -14.68 4.94 12.52
C THR A 430 -14.95 3.72 13.40
N LEU A 431 -14.71 3.83 14.72
CA LEU A 431 -14.74 2.65 15.60
C LEU A 431 -16.09 2.39 16.31
N LEU A 432 -16.93 3.39 16.48
CA LEU A 432 -18.12 3.24 17.33
C LEU A 432 -19.36 3.93 16.72
N PRO A 433 -20.36 3.15 16.30
CA PRO A 433 -21.54 3.67 15.60
C PRO A 433 -22.49 4.48 16.50
N TYR A 434 -22.55 4.22 17.80
CA TYR A 434 -23.47 4.92 18.70
C TYR A 434 -23.05 6.36 19.04
N ARG A 435 -21.78 6.71 18.81
CA ARG A 435 -21.27 8.08 18.96
C ARG A 435 -21.34 8.88 17.66
N THR A 436 -21.61 8.24 16.53
CA THR A 436 -21.55 8.83 15.19
C THR A 436 -22.74 9.71 14.84
N LYS A 437 -23.90 9.54 15.49
CA LYS A 437 -25.14 10.29 15.16
C LYS A 437 -25.05 11.81 15.28
N LYS A 438 -24.01 12.34 15.93
CA LYS A 438 -23.84 13.78 16.19
C LYS A 438 -23.06 14.48 15.06
N TYR A 439 -22.25 13.77 14.28
CA TYR A 439 -21.32 14.35 13.31
C TYR A 439 -21.67 13.90 11.89
N ALA A 440 -21.53 14.81 10.92
CA ALA A 440 -21.59 14.46 9.51
C ALA A 440 -20.26 13.86 9.08
N PHE A 441 -20.27 12.63 8.57
CA PHE A 441 -19.05 11.98 8.10
C PHE A 441 -19.34 10.85 7.10
N ASP A 442 -18.32 10.54 6.30
CA ASP A 442 -18.22 9.31 5.52
C ASP A 442 -16.93 8.56 5.89
N ALA A 443 -16.90 7.26 5.64
CA ALA A 443 -15.76 6.41 5.92
C ALA A 443 -15.40 5.57 4.67
N PHE A 444 -14.11 5.59 4.29
CA PHE A 444 -13.58 4.82 3.17
C PHE A 444 -13.76 3.30 3.39
N ILE A 445 -13.53 2.86 4.62
CA ILE A 445 -13.84 1.50 5.04
C ILE A 445 -15.00 1.57 6.04
N PRO A 446 -16.22 1.37 5.57
CA PRO A 446 -17.39 1.43 6.45
C PRO A 446 -17.28 0.33 7.50
N ASN A 447 -17.48 0.71 8.76
CA ASN A 447 -17.51 -0.21 9.87
C ASN A 447 -18.82 -0.99 9.82
N ASN A 448 -18.82 -2.13 9.16
CA ASN A 448 -19.97 -3.03 9.11
C ASN A 448 -20.07 -3.76 10.46
N LEU A 449 -20.87 -3.22 11.35
CA LEU A 449 -21.16 -3.80 12.68
C LEU A 449 -21.73 -5.22 12.62
N ASN A 450 -22.26 -5.64 11.47
CA ASN A 450 -22.84 -6.95 11.27
C ASN A 450 -21.81 -7.98 10.77
N THR A 451 -20.60 -7.59 10.43
CA THR A 451 -19.52 -8.51 10.07
C THR A 451 -18.51 -8.56 11.21
N LEU A 452 -18.32 -9.76 11.74
CA LEU A 452 -17.30 -10.09 12.76
C LEU A 452 -15.87 -9.98 12.24
N ASP A 453 -15.67 -9.42 11.04
CA ASP A 453 -14.34 -9.22 10.46
C ASP A 453 -13.75 -7.93 11.06
N PRO A 454 -12.77 -8.05 11.96
CA PRO A 454 -12.04 -6.89 12.40
C PRO A 454 -11.30 -6.34 11.18
N ASN A 455 -11.73 -5.18 10.68
CA ASN A 455 -10.97 -4.51 9.64
C ASN A 455 -9.53 -4.24 10.15
N VAL A 456 -8.61 -3.97 9.24
CA VAL A 456 -7.19 -3.65 9.55
C VAL A 456 -7.06 -2.67 10.71
N PHE A 457 -7.99 -1.72 10.81
CA PHE A 457 -7.93 -0.69 11.82
C PHE A 457 -8.17 -1.18 13.23
N THR A 458 -8.92 -2.25 13.42
CA THR A 458 -9.11 -2.81 14.77
C THR A 458 -7.97 -3.71 15.20
N LYS A 459 -7.31 -4.37 14.22
CA LYS A 459 -6.22 -5.32 14.49
C LYS A 459 -4.83 -4.69 14.38
N ASN A 460 -4.61 -3.90 13.33
CA ASN A 460 -3.27 -3.41 12.93
C ASN A 460 -3.22 -1.87 12.80
N TRP A 461 -4.16 -1.15 13.42
CA TRP A 461 -4.31 0.30 13.25
C TRP A 461 -3.06 1.12 13.55
N LYS A 462 -2.24 0.69 14.53
CA LYS A 462 -0.98 1.38 14.84
C LYS A 462 0.03 1.28 13.71
N PHE A 463 0.00 0.22 12.93
CA PHE A 463 0.86 0.11 11.75
C PHE A 463 0.37 1.02 10.62
N VAL A 464 -0.94 1.13 10.41
CA VAL A 464 -1.50 2.07 9.42
C VAL A 464 -1.23 3.52 9.83
N GLU A 465 -1.37 3.86 11.12
CA GLU A 465 -0.98 5.18 11.66
C GLU A 465 0.50 5.47 11.41
N LEU A 466 1.39 4.49 11.59
CA LEU A 466 2.80 4.60 11.23
C LEU A 466 2.98 4.89 9.73
N LEU A 467 2.26 4.19 8.85
CA LEU A 467 2.41 4.36 7.41
C LEU A 467 1.95 5.72 6.89
N LEU A 468 0.93 6.32 7.49
CA LEU A 468 0.29 7.55 7.01
C LEU A 468 0.79 8.83 7.68
N SER A 469 1.65 8.74 8.70
CA SER A 469 2.11 9.87 9.49
C SER A 469 3.08 10.82 8.74
N SER A 470 3.68 11.77 9.44
CA SER A 470 4.55 12.82 8.88
C SER A 470 5.96 12.80 9.48
N PRO A 471 6.96 13.36 8.79
CA PRO A 471 8.30 13.54 9.35
C PRO A 471 8.39 14.74 10.29
N GLU A 472 7.35 14.98 11.09
CA GLU A 472 7.27 16.06 12.06
C GLU A 472 7.33 15.53 13.49
N PHE A 473 7.84 16.37 14.39
CA PHE A 473 7.75 16.10 15.82
C PHE A 473 6.32 16.28 16.34
N SER A 474 6.07 15.76 17.52
CA SER A 474 4.77 15.93 18.18
C SER A 474 4.47 17.39 18.50
N ILE A 475 3.27 17.82 18.12
CA ILE A 475 2.82 19.20 18.21
C ILE A 475 2.04 19.38 19.52
N GLN A 476 2.42 20.40 20.29
CA GLN A 476 1.74 20.76 21.55
C GLN A 476 0.73 21.88 21.40
N GLY A 477 0.89 22.72 20.39
CA GLY A 477 0.03 23.88 20.15
C GLY A 477 0.29 24.54 18.81
N VAL A 478 -0.39 25.64 18.56
CA VAL A 478 -0.25 26.47 17.37
C VAL A 478 -0.20 27.92 17.80
N SER A 479 0.69 28.73 17.18
CA SER A 479 0.72 30.19 17.39
C SER A 479 -0.40 30.88 16.59
N GLN A 480 -0.67 32.14 16.87
CA GLN A 480 -1.65 32.97 16.11
C GLN A 480 -1.29 33.05 14.63
N GLU A 481 0.02 33.03 14.28
CA GLU A 481 0.50 33.06 12.91
C GLU A 481 0.48 31.67 12.24
N GLY A 482 -0.10 30.66 12.87
CA GLY A 482 -0.23 29.31 12.32
C GLY A 482 1.04 28.45 12.40
N ARG A 483 2.03 28.84 13.21
CA ARG A 483 3.24 28.04 13.40
C ARG A 483 3.01 26.93 14.41
N ALA A 484 3.42 25.71 14.07
CA ALA A 484 3.41 24.60 15.01
C ALA A 484 4.34 24.86 16.20
N ILE A 485 3.85 24.61 17.41
CA ILE A 485 4.63 24.64 18.64
C ILE A 485 4.96 23.19 19.00
N TYR A 486 6.22 22.82 18.88
CA TYR A 486 6.71 21.48 19.15
C TYR A 486 7.10 21.31 20.62
N LYS A 487 7.20 20.07 21.07
CA LYS A 487 7.77 19.73 22.38
C LYS A 487 9.25 20.18 22.44
N ALA A 488 9.67 20.83 23.54
CA ALA A 488 11.01 21.37 23.68
C ALA A 488 12.10 20.28 23.60
N ASP A 489 11.83 19.09 24.15
CA ASP A 489 12.66 17.88 23.97
C ASP A 489 11.79 16.75 23.43
N PRO A 490 11.87 16.48 22.13
CA PRO A 490 11.12 15.38 21.51
C PRO A 490 11.53 13.99 22.01
N GLY A 491 12.75 13.84 22.53
CA GLY A 491 13.31 12.56 22.94
C GLY A 491 13.79 11.69 21.77
N THR A 492 14.67 10.74 22.09
CA THR A 492 15.34 9.87 21.09
C THR A 492 14.35 9.08 20.21
N ASP A 493 13.25 8.62 20.79
CA ASP A 493 12.26 7.82 20.04
C ASP A 493 11.61 8.63 18.90
N GLU A 494 11.32 9.93 19.10
CA GLU A 494 10.74 10.78 18.06
C GLU A 494 11.72 11.08 16.92
N TYR A 495 13.02 11.20 17.20
CA TYR A 495 14.03 11.36 16.14
C TYR A 495 14.11 10.13 15.24
N VAL A 496 14.07 8.92 15.81
CA VAL A 496 14.03 7.67 15.04
C VAL A 496 12.77 7.60 14.17
N ILE A 497 11.63 7.97 14.72
CA ILE A 497 10.34 7.96 13.99
C ILE A 497 10.38 8.97 12.85
N LYS A 498 10.86 10.18 13.08
CA LYS A 498 10.98 11.25 12.07
C LYS A 498 11.86 10.81 10.89
N GLU A 499 13.00 10.18 11.16
CA GLU A 499 13.88 9.67 10.11
C GLU A 499 13.18 8.59 9.28
N ASN A 500 12.48 7.67 9.93
CA ASN A 500 11.72 6.63 9.24
C ASN A 500 10.59 7.21 8.38
N TYR A 501 9.87 8.23 8.85
CA TYR A 501 8.84 8.91 8.06
C TYR A 501 9.42 9.65 6.86
N THR A 502 10.60 10.21 6.99
CA THR A 502 11.31 10.83 5.86
C THR A 502 11.58 9.79 4.75
N GLN A 503 12.03 8.60 5.13
CA GLN A 503 12.25 7.51 4.17
C GLN A 503 10.94 6.96 3.60
N ILE A 504 9.90 6.79 4.42
CA ILE A 504 8.57 6.37 3.98
C ILE A 504 8.01 7.36 2.95
N THR A 505 8.11 8.67 3.23
CA THR A 505 7.65 9.73 2.32
C THR A 505 8.39 9.66 0.99
N LYS A 506 9.72 9.49 1.02
CA LYS A 506 10.52 9.34 -0.19
C LYS A 506 10.08 8.13 -1.02
N GLY A 507 9.85 6.99 -0.38
CA GLY A 507 9.32 5.80 -1.05
C GLY A 507 7.94 6.02 -1.69
N ALA A 508 7.07 6.76 -0.99
CA ALA A 508 5.76 7.12 -1.52
C ALA A 508 5.86 8.05 -2.74
N GLU A 509 6.72 9.06 -2.69
CA GLU A 509 6.95 9.98 -3.83
C GLU A 509 7.48 9.24 -5.07
N ILE A 510 8.34 8.24 -4.88
CA ILE A 510 8.80 7.37 -5.99
C ILE A 510 7.63 6.58 -6.57
N PHE A 511 6.75 6.00 -5.74
CA PHE A 511 5.57 5.28 -6.22
C PHE A 511 4.63 6.20 -7.03
N TYR A 512 4.37 7.41 -6.55
CA TYR A 512 3.54 8.39 -7.26
C TYR A 512 4.15 8.79 -8.60
N ALA A 513 5.46 8.99 -8.65
CA ALA A 513 6.17 9.28 -9.89
C ALA A 513 6.10 8.11 -10.89
N ASP A 514 6.33 6.88 -10.43
CA ASP A 514 6.22 5.68 -11.27
C ASP A 514 4.78 5.49 -11.77
N LEU A 515 3.76 5.65 -10.90
CA LEU A 515 2.36 5.53 -11.27
C LEU A 515 1.97 6.56 -12.35
N LYS A 516 2.38 7.81 -12.16
CA LYS A 516 2.13 8.90 -13.12
C LYS A 516 2.89 8.71 -14.43
N ALA A 517 4.11 8.20 -14.39
CA ALA A 517 4.89 7.89 -15.59
C ALA A 517 4.25 6.79 -16.45
N ILE A 518 3.58 5.82 -15.81
CA ILE A 518 2.92 4.70 -16.48
C ILE A 518 1.53 5.08 -16.98
N PHE A 519 0.70 5.68 -16.12
CA PHE A 519 -0.73 5.88 -16.39
C PHE A 519 -1.12 7.35 -16.66
N GLY A 520 -0.14 8.28 -16.61
CA GLY A 520 -0.44 9.71 -16.77
C GLY A 520 -1.40 10.22 -15.69
N GLN A 521 -2.52 10.78 -16.12
CA GLN A 521 -3.61 11.21 -15.22
C GLN A 521 -4.74 10.18 -15.11
N THR A 522 -4.64 9.07 -15.82
CA THR A 522 -5.66 8.01 -15.76
C THR A 522 -5.72 7.42 -14.35
N PRO A 523 -6.90 7.37 -13.71
CA PRO A 523 -7.03 6.88 -12.37
C PRO A 523 -6.84 5.36 -12.30
N VAL A 524 -6.10 4.92 -11.30
CA VAL A 524 -5.97 3.51 -10.92
C VAL A 524 -6.83 3.28 -9.67
N TYR A 525 -7.89 2.52 -9.79
CA TYR A 525 -8.78 2.23 -8.66
C TYR A 525 -8.26 1.03 -7.87
N ILE A 526 -7.88 1.27 -6.61
CA ILE A 526 -7.51 0.23 -5.65
C ILE A 526 -8.54 0.27 -4.53
N GLU A 527 -9.29 -0.81 -4.36
CA GLU A 527 -10.36 -0.87 -3.36
C GLU A 527 -9.82 -0.88 -1.94
N GLY A 528 -10.54 -0.24 -1.02
CA GLY A 528 -10.17 -0.19 0.39
C GLY A 528 -9.96 -1.58 1.02
N GLN A 529 -10.79 -2.55 0.67
CA GLN A 529 -10.66 -3.92 1.16
C GLN A 529 -9.38 -4.63 0.65
N GLU A 530 -8.92 -4.29 -0.53
CA GLU A 530 -7.65 -4.81 -1.07
C GLU A 530 -6.45 -4.24 -0.33
N LEU A 531 -6.49 -2.93 -0.07
CA LEU A 531 -5.45 -2.25 0.73
C LEU A 531 -5.40 -2.81 2.15
N VAL A 532 -6.58 -3.03 2.77
CA VAL A 532 -6.70 -3.72 4.06
C VAL A 532 -6.07 -5.10 4.02
N SER A 533 -6.38 -5.87 2.99
CA SER A 533 -5.84 -7.23 2.80
C SER A 533 -4.32 -7.22 2.62
N TRP A 534 -3.80 -6.29 1.82
CA TRP A 534 -2.36 -6.14 1.57
C TRP A 534 -1.59 -5.84 2.86
N VAL A 535 -2.09 -4.90 3.68
CA VAL A 535 -1.50 -4.57 4.98
C VAL A 535 -1.63 -5.73 5.96
N ASN A 536 -2.77 -6.43 5.99
CA ASN A 536 -2.93 -7.61 6.86
C ASN A 536 -1.92 -8.71 6.54
N ILE A 537 -1.68 -8.98 5.25
CA ILE A 537 -0.67 -9.97 4.85
C ILE A 537 0.71 -9.59 5.36
N PHE A 538 1.08 -8.31 5.31
CA PHE A 538 2.34 -7.84 5.88
C PHE A 538 2.40 -8.08 7.40
N CYS A 539 1.37 -7.68 8.12
CA CYS A 539 1.32 -7.81 9.58
C CYS A 539 1.24 -9.26 10.07
N ASP A 540 0.57 -10.13 9.31
CA ASP A 540 0.39 -11.54 9.67
C ASP A 540 1.61 -12.40 9.28
N HIS A 541 2.43 -11.95 8.32
CA HIS A 541 3.60 -12.67 7.81
C HIS A 541 4.87 -11.80 7.79
N PRO A 542 5.29 -11.23 8.95
CA PRO A 542 6.54 -10.48 9.03
C PRO A 542 7.74 -11.40 8.83
N ASN A 543 8.72 -10.96 8.07
CA ASN A 543 10.00 -11.63 7.99
C ASN A 543 10.96 -11.16 9.10
N SER A 544 12.14 -11.76 9.21
CA SER A 544 13.13 -11.42 10.25
C SER A 544 13.63 -9.97 10.17
N HIS A 545 13.68 -9.39 8.95
CA HIS A 545 14.09 -7.99 8.75
C HIS A 545 12.98 -7.04 9.23
N ASP A 546 11.72 -7.33 8.91
CA ASP A 546 10.58 -6.55 9.41
C ASP A 546 10.55 -6.52 10.93
N ILE A 547 10.69 -7.68 11.56
CA ILE A 547 10.71 -7.79 13.01
C ILE A 547 11.85 -6.93 13.59
N LYS A 548 13.05 -7.02 13.02
CA LYS A 548 14.21 -6.24 13.46
C LYS A 548 13.97 -4.73 13.37
N GLU A 549 13.41 -4.25 12.27
CA GLU A 549 13.18 -2.81 12.08
C GLU A 549 11.99 -2.31 12.91
N MET A 550 10.90 -3.08 12.99
CA MET A 550 9.70 -2.69 13.74
C MET A 550 9.89 -2.70 15.26
N THR A 551 10.81 -3.50 15.81
CA THR A 551 11.12 -3.46 17.25
C THR A 551 11.79 -2.19 17.71
N LYS A 552 12.38 -1.42 16.79
CA LYS A 552 12.99 -0.10 17.09
C LYS A 552 11.94 1.00 17.25
N ILE A 553 10.70 0.77 16.81
CA ILE A 553 9.66 1.79 16.78
C ILE A 553 8.85 1.75 18.07
N LYS A 554 8.72 2.90 18.69
CA LYS A 554 7.80 3.13 19.81
C LYS A 554 6.88 4.29 19.45
N LEU A 555 5.58 4.08 19.59
CA LEU A 555 4.56 5.08 19.27
C LEU A 555 3.90 5.61 20.53
N ALA A 556 3.62 6.90 20.55
CA ALA A 556 2.91 7.55 21.64
C ALA A 556 1.50 6.98 21.84
N VAL A 557 1.11 6.78 23.08
CA VAL A 557 -0.21 6.23 23.45
C VAL A 557 -1.11 7.24 24.16
N ASP A 558 -0.57 8.37 24.58
CA ASP A 558 -1.29 9.44 25.27
C ASP A 558 -1.27 10.76 24.48
N ALA A 559 -2.03 11.75 24.96
CA ALA A 559 -2.15 13.05 24.30
C ALA A 559 -0.91 13.94 24.50
N SER A 560 -0.15 13.71 25.57
CA SER A 560 1.09 14.47 25.89
C SER A 560 2.32 13.90 25.19
N HIS A 561 2.23 12.71 24.59
CA HIS A 561 3.35 11.98 23.99
C HIS A 561 4.50 11.67 24.99
N ASP A 562 4.14 11.49 26.27
CA ASP A 562 5.11 11.14 27.31
C ASP A 562 5.27 9.63 27.48
N ARG A 563 4.24 8.87 27.13
CA ARG A 563 4.26 7.40 27.18
C ARG A 563 4.32 6.81 25.79
N ASN A 564 5.38 6.05 25.55
CA ASN A 564 5.59 5.34 24.30
C ASN A 564 5.39 3.83 24.47
N MET A 565 4.68 3.22 23.52
CA MET A 565 4.49 1.78 23.44
C MET A 565 5.28 1.23 22.25
N PRO A 566 6.09 0.17 22.42
CA PRO A 566 6.75 -0.47 21.30
C PRO A 566 5.72 -0.99 20.30
N LEU A 567 5.95 -0.74 19.01
CA LEU A 567 5.11 -1.23 17.93
C LEU A 567 5.08 -2.76 17.91
N PHE A 568 6.26 -3.36 18.12
CA PHE A 568 6.47 -4.80 18.14
C PHE A 568 7.51 -5.18 19.21
N SER A 569 7.34 -6.31 19.89
CA SER A 569 8.33 -6.83 20.83
C SER A 569 8.80 -8.22 20.44
N MET A 570 10.11 -8.40 20.30
CA MET A 570 10.74 -9.69 20.03
C MET A 570 10.87 -10.59 21.26
N GLN A 571 10.72 -10.06 22.48
CA GLN A 571 10.96 -10.80 23.74
C GLN A 571 9.89 -11.84 24.09
N THR A 572 9.06 -12.20 23.13
CA THR A 572 7.95 -13.13 23.33
C THR A 572 8.04 -14.31 22.38
N SER A 573 9.09 -15.10 22.49
CA SER A 573 9.13 -16.43 21.87
C SER A 573 8.21 -17.40 22.62
N CYS A 574 7.73 -18.45 21.96
CA CYS A 574 6.98 -19.51 22.65
C CYS A 574 7.77 -20.11 23.83
N LEU A 575 9.10 -20.18 23.72
CA LEU A 575 9.99 -20.65 24.77
C LEU A 575 10.02 -19.73 26.00
N ASP A 576 9.99 -18.39 25.76
CA ASP A 576 9.97 -17.43 26.87
C ASP A 576 8.63 -17.43 27.58
N PHE A 577 7.55 -17.76 26.89
CA PHE A 577 6.24 -17.95 27.51
C PHE A 577 6.24 -19.11 28.49
N PHE A 578 6.83 -20.24 28.13
CA PHE A 578 6.90 -21.40 29.03
C PHE A 578 7.84 -21.15 30.22
N LYS A 579 8.90 -20.38 30.04
CA LYS A 579 9.84 -20.03 31.09
C LYS A 579 9.32 -18.97 32.08
N GLN A 580 8.65 -17.93 31.56
CA GLN A 580 8.21 -16.78 32.35
C GLN A 580 6.80 -16.26 31.90
N PRO A 581 5.72 -17.03 32.15
CA PRO A 581 4.40 -16.73 31.58
C PRO A 581 3.82 -15.38 32.00
N LYS A 582 4.07 -14.93 33.23
CA LYS A 582 3.54 -13.62 33.70
C LYS A 582 4.26 -12.44 33.06
N VAL A 583 5.57 -12.51 32.90
CA VAL A 583 6.40 -11.46 32.28
C VAL A 583 6.05 -11.35 30.80
N THR A 584 6.00 -12.49 30.11
CA THR A 584 5.63 -12.56 28.69
C THR A 584 4.20 -12.04 28.44
N LEU A 585 3.25 -12.40 29.31
CA LEU A 585 1.87 -11.91 29.20
C LEU A 585 1.76 -10.38 29.38
N ASN A 586 2.52 -9.82 30.31
CA ASN A 586 2.55 -8.36 30.50
C ASN A 586 3.22 -7.66 29.32
N ALA A 587 4.33 -8.20 28.80
CA ALA A 587 4.97 -7.68 27.60
C ALA A 587 4.01 -7.72 26.40
N LEU A 588 3.31 -8.84 26.16
CA LEU A 588 2.33 -8.98 25.08
C LEU A 588 1.14 -8.01 25.18
N LYS A 589 0.75 -7.61 26.39
CA LYS A 589 -0.32 -6.63 26.60
C LYS A 589 0.10 -5.21 26.19
N ASN A 590 1.39 -4.93 26.30
CA ASN A 590 1.96 -3.60 26.13
C ASN A 590 2.62 -3.38 24.77
N ILE A 591 2.27 -4.17 23.74
CA ILE A 591 2.71 -3.98 22.37
C ILE A 591 1.53 -3.59 21.47
N ALA A 592 1.80 -2.69 20.53
CA ALA A 592 0.78 -2.18 19.61
C ALA A 592 0.45 -3.17 18.49
N TRP A 593 1.43 -3.90 18.02
CA TRP A 593 1.28 -4.88 16.95
C TRP A 593 1.67 -6.29 17.44
N ARG A 594 0.82 -7.28 17.14
CA ARG A 594 0.99 -8.66 17.58
C ARG A 594 0.90 -9.61 16.41
N THR A 595 1.79 -10.59 16.38
CA THR A 595 1.65 -11.71 15.44
C THR A 595 0.41 -12.57 15.79
N PRO A 596 -0.10 -13.38 14.85
CA PRO A 596 -1.21 -14.30 15.11
C PRO A 596 -0.95 -15.21 16.31
N LEU A 597 0.27 -15.70 16.46
CA LEU A 597 0.68 -16.55 17.60
C LEU A 597 0.62 -15.79 18.93
N GLN A 598 1.12 -14.57 18.99
CA GLN A 598 1.06 -13.72 20.18
C GLN A 598 -0.39 -13.38 20.57
N THR A 599 -1.23 -13.15 19.57
CA THR A 599 -2.68 -12.91 19.75
C THR A 599 -3.37 -14.15 20.33
N LEU A 600 -3.03 -15.33 19.83
CA LEU A 600 -3.53 -16.62 20.32
C LEU A 600 -3.12 -16.86 21.78
N ILE A 601 -1.86 -16.63 22.13
CA ILE A 601 -1.35 -16.74 23.50
C ILE A 601 -2.14 -15.83 24.45
N LEU A 602 -2.40 -14.58 24.07
CA LEU A 602 -3.20 -13.65 24.86
C LEU A 602 -4.63 -14.13 25.06
N HIS A 603 -5.25 -14.74 24.04
CA HIS A 603 -6.61 -15.27 24.11
C HIS A 603 -6.71 -16.49 25.02
N ILE A 604 -5.76 -17.40 24.92
CA ILE A 604 -5.71 -18.61 25.78
C ILE A 604 -5.53 -18.23 27.26
N LEU A 605 -4.78 -17.17 27.54
CA LEU A 605 -4.42 -16.78 28.91
C LEU A 605 -5.37 -15.77 29.56
N ARG A 606 -6.26 -15.15 28.78
CA ARG A 606 -7.29 -14.23 29.32
C ARG A 606 -8.18 -14.86 30.41
N PRO A 607 -8.62 -16.11 30.32
CA PRO A 607 -9.47 -16.74 31.35
C PRO A 607 -8.82 -16.93 32.70
N ILE A 608 -7.50 -16.99 32.76
CA ILE A 608 -6.76 -17.32 34.00
C ILE A 608 -6.75 -16.17 35.02
N LYS A 609 -7.11 -14.95 34.62
CA LYS A 609 -7.10 -13.74 35.46
C LYS A 609 -8.46 -13.28 36.01
N VAL A 610 -9.57 -13.89 35.65
CA VAL A 610 -10.93 -13.39 35.98
C VAL A 610 -11.52 -13.99 37.28
N LYS A 611 -10.76 -14.62 38.11
CA LYS A 611 -11.24 -14.99 39.46
C LYS A 611 -10.75 -14.01 40.51
N ARG A 612 -11.23 -12.76 40.52
CA ARG A 612 -11.36 -11.88 41.70
C ARG A 612 -12.00 -10.54 41.33
N LYS A 613 -13.32 -10.46 41.33
CA LYS A 613 -14.26 -9.47 41.88
C LYS A 613 -15.60 -9.59 41.17
N PRO A 614 -16.73 -9.60 41.85
CA PRO A 614 -18.03 -9.65 41.22
C PRO A 614 -18.37 -8.28 40.66
N ALA A 615 -18.34 -8.16 39.33
CA ALA A 615 -18.92 -7.02 38.65
C ALA A 615 -20.38 -7.31 38.34
N LYS A 616 -21.27 -6.39 38.73
CA LYS A 616 -22.69 -6.41 38.45
C LYS A 616 -22.97 -6.67 36.98
N GLN A 617 -23.91 -7.55 36.75
CA GLN A 617 -24.41 -8.02 35.48
C GLN A 617 -24.68 -6.88 34.46
N LEU A 618 -24.00 -6.92 33.34
CA LEU A 618 -24.54 -6.48 32.06
C LEU A 618 -24.68 -7.74 31.19
N LYS A 619 -25.94 -8.17 31.04
CA LYS A 619 -26.33 -9.22 30.10
C LYS A 619 -26.02 -8.72 28.69
N ILE A 620 -24.99 -9.28 28.07
CA ILE A 620 -24.84 -9.29 26.63
C ILE A 620 -24.61 -10.76 26.24
N SER A 621 -25.69 -11.38 25.80
CA SER A 621 -25.69 -12.72 25.18
C SER A 621 -25.17 -12.62 23.77
N PHE A 622 -23.88 -12.85 23.56
CA PHE A 622 -23.33 -13.11 22.22
C PHE A 622 -21.98 -13.82 22.34
N PHE A 623 -22.00 -15.13 22.64
CA PHE A 623 -20.80 -15.95 22.57
C PHE A 623 -21.10 -17.45 22.40
N PRO A 624 -21.65 -17.95 21.30
CA PRO A 624 -21.42 -19.37 20.96
C PRO A 624 -20.65 -19.62 19.65
N TYR A 625 -20.69 -18.72 18.65
CA TYR A 625 -20.21 -19.07 17.31
C TYR A 625 -18.69 -18.98 17.13
N LEU A 626 -18.00 -18.07 17.80
CA LEU A 626 -16.56 -17.94 17.75
C LEU A 626 -15.81 -19.07 18.47
N LYS A 627 -16.42 -19.74 19.45
CA LYS A 627 -15.82 -20.88 20.14
C LYS A 627 -15.65 -22.12 19.28
N VAL A 628 -16.54 -22.37 18.31
CA VAL A 628 -16.54 -23.62 17.53
C VAL A 628 -15.53 -23.57 16.38
N GLN A 629 -15.41 -22.49 15.64
CA GLN A 629 -14.43 -22.41 14.55
C GLN A 629 -12.98 -22.28 15.05
N TYR A 630 -12.75 -21.52 16.13
CA TYR A 630 -11.41 -21.44 16.73
C TYR A 630 -11.02 -22.75 17.43
N PHE A 631 -11.95 -23.47 18.03
CA PHE A 631 -11.67 -24.77 18.67
C PHE A 631 -11.32 -25.85 17.66
N VAL A 632 -11.99 -25.89 16.51
CA VAL A 632 -11.68 -26.84 15.43
C VAL A 632 -10.33 -26.54 14.80
N TRP A 633 -9.95 -25.27 14.65
CA TRP A 633 -8.67 -24.87 14.08
C TRP A 633 -7.51 -25.12 15.05
N THR A 634 -7.70 -24.82 16.34
CA THR A 634 -6.70 -25.09 17.40
C THR A 634 -6.50 -26.58 17.65
N PHE A 635 -7.56 -27.38 17.58
CA PHE A 635 -7.46 -28.85 17.73
C PHE A 635 -6.74 -29.51 16.55
N SER A 636 -6.96 -29.00 15.33
CA SER A 636 -6.24 -29.43 14.13
C SER A 636 -4.74 -29.08 14.18
N LEU A 637 -4.39 -27.90 14.73
CA LEU A 637 -3.01 -27.48 14.90
C LEU A 637 -2.30 -28.28 16.00
N PHE A 638 -2.97 -28.54 17.12
CA PHE A 638 -2.45 -29.38 18.21
C PHE A 638 -2.25 -30.84 17.77
N LYS A 639 -3.16 -31.39 16.95
CA LYS A 639 -2.99 -32.73 16.39
C LYS A 639 -1.83 -32.84 15.39
N ARG A 640 -1.55 -31.79 14.63
CA ARG A 640 -0.37 -31.71 13.74
C ARG A 640 0.94 -31.55 14.51
N LEU A 641 0.95 -30.77 15.58
CA LEU A 641 2.13 -30.59 16.43
C LEU A 641 2.43 -31.83 17.28
N SER A 642 1.42 -32.52 17.80
CA SER A 642 1.62 -33.76 18.54
C SER A 642 2.06 -34.94 17.64
N CYS A 643 1.61 -34.98 16.38
CA CYS A 643 2.12 -35.95 15.39
C CYS A 643 3.56 -35.67 14.96
N GLN A 644 4.01 -34.40 14.94
CA GLN A 644 5.42 -34.08 14.67
C GLN A 644 6.35 -34.37 15.85
N LEU A 645 5.87 -34.30 17.09
CA LEU A 645 6.64 -34.63 18.29
C LEU A 645 6.71 -36.14 18.54
N SER A 646 5.71 -36.92 18.14
CA SER A 646 5.72 -38.38 18.23
C SER A 646 6.56 -39.07 17.16
N LEU A 647 6.87 -38.38 16.03
CA LEU A 647 7.77 -38.89 14.99
C LEU A 647 9.26 -38.58 15.24
N GLY A 648 9.57 -37.84 16.32
CA GLY A 648 10.94 -37.49 16.73
C GLY A 648 11.58 -38.47 17.72
N ASP A 649 10.80 -39.28 18.42
CA ASP A 649 11.30 -40.18 19.48
C ASP A 649 11.58 -41.63 19.02
N ASP A 650 11.15 -42.05 17.83
CA ASP A 650 11.35 -43.40 17.32
C ASP A 650 12.68 -43.62 16.54
N LYS A 651 13.63 -42.70 16.60
CA LYS A 651 14.97 -42.86 15.96
C LYS A 651 16.14 -42.95 16.96
N LYS A 652 15.93 -43.35 18.22
CA LYS A 652 17.01 -43.57 19.16
C LYS A 652 17.00 -44.94 19.87
N HIS A 653 16.44 -45.97 19.29
CA HIS A 653 16.68 -47.34 19.73
C HIS A 653 16.62 -48.30 18.54
N SER A 654 17.71 -48.42 17.81
CA SER A 654 18.18 -49.67 17.19
C SER A 654 19.58 -49.45 16.60
N SER A 655 20.51 -50.13 17.28
CA SER A 655 21.92 -50.43 17.01
C SER A 655 22.89 -49.28 16.94
#